data_92b5706b860ec69e6280758524e87854
#
_entry.id   92b5706b860ec69e6280758524e87854
#
_cell.length_a   1.000
_cell.length_b   1.000
_cell.length_c   1.000
_cell.angle_alpha   90.00
_cell.angle_beta   90.00
_cell.angle_gamma   90.00
#
_symmetry.space_group_name_H-M   'P 1'
#
loop_
_entity.id
_entity.type
_entity.pdbx_description
1 polymer ?
#
loop_
_entity_poly.entity_id
_entity_poly.type
_entity_poly.pdbx_seq_one_letter_code
_entity_poly.pdbx_strand_id
1 'polypeptide(L)'
;MAAVPPLLCCAYLFTLALSALRPPRFAASRSGHRLAVLIPAHNEELLVARCVRSLLAQTWPERQRRVIVIADNCSDSTARVAGEAGAEVWQRTDPNARGKGRALRWAIDRLLAEPSPPDAVAVVDADSLADPGLLEHLDAGLERSPAVQAEYLVLADPGSRRSRLVALGFLLFHRVRLGGRAGLGLPAALVGNGMLFARALLEEQPWDAFSGVEDLEYTLHLRLAGIRPAYAPQAVVFGPVAAGGRATVRQRERWEGGRLHAMRVWFPRLGRQILRGRLDLLDAAVDLAVPPLAILAGGVALGAAAGTVLVITGAPAGWAVGGWILAAAVLLGFIVVGLVAAGAAAADWLALLAAPGLIGLKLVAYRRFLSGFDPGRWERTARTAERPGQAVVGGVRIDAMTMEAVRTRLRLAFGSGRLHQVATVNMDFLARAQVNPEVRAVLNQTALNIPDGAPVVWLGRLRGLQVPERVAGADLVPLLVGDAARAGSSVFLLGGEGGAAAAAARVLQARIPGLQVAGVLEPPRSPLEAMDNDAILAAIRASGADLLLVALGHPKQDLWIARHAGQLPVSVAVGVGCAFDLLAGRVRRAPTWMQGNGLEWLFRLFQEPGRLASRYATDLRWLITIAAGGLYERVLLQPSEPA
;
A
#
# COMPACT_ATOMS: atom_id res chain seq x y z
N MET A 1 -15.66 16.12 -35.17
CA MET A 1 -14.18 16.16 -34.97
C MET A 1 -13.72 15.73 -33.59
N ALA A 2 -14.37 16.13 -32.48
CA ALA A 2 -13.92 15.80 -31.11
C ALA A 2 -13.82 14.27 -30.78
N ALA A 3 -14.58 13.42 -31.44
CA ALA A 3 -14.55 11.97 -31.26
C ALA A 3 -13.40 11.27 -32.02
N VAL A 4 -12.73 11.93 -32.97
CA VAL A 4 -11.71 11.32 -33.84
C VAL A 4 -10.48 10.86 -33.06
N PRO A 5 -9.82 11.71 -32.21
CA PRO A 5 -8.64 11.25 -31.48
C PRO A 5 -8.91 10.07 -30.52
N PRO A 6 -9.99 10.07 -29.69
CA PRO A 6 -10.33 8.90 -28.88
C PRO A 6 -10.64 7.67 -29.71
N LEU A 7 -11.33 7.79 -30.86
CA LEU A 7 -11.63 6.67 -31.74
C LEU A 7 -10.33 6.06 -32.31
N LEU A 8 -9.36 6.87 -32.72
CA LEU A 8 -8.07 6.39 -33.19
C LEU A 8 -7.30 5.64 -32.08
N CYS A 9 -7.32 6.16 -30.87
CA CYS A 9 -6.74 5.45 -29.71
C CYS A 9 -7.43 4.10 -29.46
N CYS A 10 -8.76 4.06 -29.51
CA CYS A 10 -9.54 2.82 -29.34
C CYS A 10 -9.24 1.82 -30.47
N ALA A 11 -9.18 2.27 -31.74
CA ALA A 11 -8.86 1.44 -32.89
C ALA A 11 -7.44 0.86 -32.80
N TYR A 12 -6.46 1.66 -32.40
CA TYR A 12 -5.09 1.20 -32.15
C TYR A 12 -5.06 0.12 -31.08
N LEU A 13 -5.69 0.34 -29.91
CA LEU A 13 -5.76 -0.65 -28.84
C LEU A 13 -6.47 -1.94 -29.27
N PHE A 14 -7.57 -1.82 -30.05
CA PHE A 14 -8.31 -2.97 -30.55
C PHE A 14 -7.46 -3.81 -31.52
N THR A 15 -6.71 -3.15 -32.40
CA THR A 15 -5.74 -3.82 -33.30
C THR A 15 -4.69 -4.60 -32.52
N LEU A 16 -4.18 -4.00 -31.42
CA LEU A 16 -3.23 -4.69 -30.53
C LEU A 16 -3.88 -5.91 -29.85
N ALA A 17 -5.15 -5.81 -29.40
CA ALA A 17 -5.84 -6.95 -28.80
C ALA A 17 -6.04 -8.11 -29.78
N LEU A 18 -6.39 -7.82 -31.04
CA LEU A 18 -6.48 -8.84 -32.10
C LEU A 18 -5.13 -9.53 -32.34
N SER A 19 -4.05 -8.75 -32.39
CA SER A 19 -2.70 -9.31 -32.56
C SER A 19 -2.23 -10.12 -31.35
N ALA A 20 -2.65 -9.76 -30.14
CA ALA A 20 -2.33 -10.48 -28.90
C ALA A 20 -2.96 -11.86 -28.79
N LEU A 21 -3.93 -12.22 -29.65
CA LEU A 21 -4.46 -13.59 -29.75
C LEU A 21 -3.39 -14.61 -30.16
N ARG A 22 -2.31 -14.16 -30.80
CA ARG A 22 -1.19 -14.97 -31.25
C ARG A 22 0.14 -14.33 -30.81
N PRO A 23 0.46 -14.33 -29.52
CA PRO A 23 1.69 -13.72 -29.03
C PRO A 23 2.91 -14.50 -29.57
N PRO A 24 4.04 -13.81 -29.81
CA PRO A 24 5.28 -14.49 -30.18
C PRO A 24 5.72 -15.43 -29.05
N ARG A 25 6.37 -16.53 -29.41
CA ARG A 25 6.97 -17.47 -28.46
C ARG A 25 8.48 -17.49 -28.68
N PHE A 26 9.22 -17.49 -27.58
CA PHE A 26 10.65 -17.70 -27.58
C PHE A 26 10.93 -19.12 -27.06
N ALA A 27 11.84 -19.82 -27.68
CA ALA A 27 12.40 -21.05 -27.11
C ALA A 27 13.21 -20.66 -25.87
N ALA A 28 13.27 -21.54 -24.88
CA ALA A 28 14.13 -21.33 -23.73
C ALA A 28 15.60 -21.24 -24.17
N SER A 29 16.33 -20.24 -23.68
CA SER A 29 17.73 -20.06 -24.02
C SER A 29 18.62 -21.05 -23.28
N ARG A 30 19.70 -21.44 -23.91
CA ARG A 30 20.81 -22.19 -23.32
C ARG A 30 22.15 -21.50 -23.62
N SER A 31 22.15 -20.18 -23.76
CA SER A 31 23.31 -19.40 -24.18
C SER A 31 24.51 -19.51 -23.23
N GLY A 32 24.24 -19.78 -21.95
CA GLY A 32 25.29 -19.84 -20.94
C GLY A 32 25.82 -18.46 -20.52
N HIS A 33 25.09 -17.38 -20.82
CA HIS A 33 25.45 -16.03 -20.38
C HIS A 33 25.54 -15.90 -18.87
N ARG A 34 26.48 -15.10 -18.40
CA ARG A 34 26.58 -14.70 -16.99
C ARG A 34 25.68 -13.49 -16.77
N LEU A 35 24.70 -13.66 -15.92
CA LEU A 35 23.66 -12.64 -15.65
C LEU A 35 23.87 -12.01 -14.27
N ALA A 36 23.79 -10.69 -14.18
CA ALA A 36 23.62 -9.99 -12.91
C ALA A 36 22.17 -9.47 -12.80
N VAL A 37 21.51 -9.79 -11.69
CA VAL A 37 20.16 -9.28 -11.40
C VAL A 37 20.29 -8.15 -10.37
N LEU A 38 19.97 -6.94 -10.76
CA LEU A 38 19.96 -5.76 -9.91
C LEU A 38 18.57 -5.56 -9.31
N ILE A 39 18.51 -5.43 -7.99
CA ILE A 39 17.30 -5.19 -7.20
C ILE A 39 17.43 -3.84 -6.50
N PRO A 40 16.98 -2.73 -7.09
CA PRO A 40 16.98 -1.45 -6.41
C PRO A 40 15.98 -1.46 -5.25
N ALA A 41 16.45 -1.16 -4.03
CA ALA A 41 15.66 -1.20 -2.81
C ALA A 41 15.86 0.06 -1.97
N HIS A 42 14.75 0.66 -1.51
CA HIS A 42 14.76 1.77 -0.57
C HIS A 42 13.74 1.51 0.54
N ASN A 43 14.21 1.08 1.71
CA ASN A 43 13.38 0.72 2.86
C ASN A 43 12.35 -0.38 2.53
N GLU A 44 12.82 -1.53 2.06
CA GLU A 44 12.01 -2.68 1.64
C GLU A 44 12.25 -3.93 2.53
N GLU A 45 12.60 -3.74 3.81
CA GLU A 45 12.93 -4.84 4.75
C GLU A 45 11.87 -5.95 4.82
N LEU A 46 10.60 -5.63 4.49
CA LEU A 46 9.48 -6.57 4.59
C LEU A 46 9.35 -7.49 3.38
N LEU A 47 9.77 -7.04 2.20
CA LEU A 47 9.51 -7.74 0.93
C LEU A 47 10.76 -8.22 0.24
N VAL A 48 11.91 -7.58 0.45
CA VAL A 48 13.16 -7.85 -0.26
C VAL A 48 13.61 -9.31 -0.14
N ALA A 49 13.45 -9.94 1.03
CA ALA A 49 13.84 -11.34 1.23
C ALA A 49 13.04 -12.31 0.33
N ARG A 50 11.76 -12.03 0.08
CA ARG A 50 10.90 -12.84 -0.79
C ARG A 50 11.33 -12.70 -2.26
N CYS A 51 11.63 -11.49 -2.69
CA CYS A 51 12.17 -11.22 -4.02
C CYS A 51 13.49 -11.95 -4.24
N VAL A 52 14.46 -11.77 -3.34
CA VAL A 52 15.77 -12.44 -3.40
C VAL A 52 15.64 -13.96 -3.51
N ARG A 53 14.83 -14.60 -2.64
CA ARG A 53 14.64 -16.05 -2.67
C ARG A 53 14.02 -16.52 -3.99
N SER A 54 13.08 -15.79 -4.60
CA SER A 54 12.50 -16.16 -5.90
C SER A 54 13.53 -16.08 -7.04
N LEU A 55 14.49 -15.16 -6.96
CA LEU A 55 15.57 -15.01 -7.92
C LEU A 55 16.70 -16.02 -7.69
N LEU A 56 16.94 -16.43 -6.45
CA LEU A 56 17.86 -17.53 -6.15
C LEU A 56 17.28 -18.91 -6.52
N ALA A 57 15.96 -19.04 -6.64
CA ALA A 57 15.27 -20.26 -7.03
C ALA A 57 15.05 -20.41 -8.56
N GLN A 58 15.70 -19.58 -9.38
CA GLN A 58 15.58 -19.65 -10.84
C GLN A 58 16.16 -20.94 -11.42
N THR A 59 15.61 -21.40 -12.54
CA THR A 59 16.15 -22.54 -13.33
C THR A 59 17.50 -22.24 -13.96
N TRP A 60 17.87 -20.97 -14.10
CA TRP A 60 19.16 -20.52 -14.60
C TRP A 60 20.30 -20.97 -13.69
N PRO A 61 21.44 -21.48 -14.22
CA PRO A 61 22.51 -22.05 -13.41
C PRO A 61 23.06 -21.07 -12.37
N GLU A 62 23.26 -21.52 -11.14
CA GLU A 62 23.70 -20.69 -10.03
C GLU A 62 25.05 -20.00 -10.28
N ARG A 63 26.00 -20.72 -10.88
CA ARG A 63 27.34 -20.18 -11.21
C ARG A 63 27.31 -19.11 -12.29
N GLN A 64 26.21 -18.95 -13.00
CA GLN A 64 26.04 -18.01 -14.09
C GLN A 64 25.11 -16.85 -13.71
N ARG A 65 24.68 -16.77 -12.45
CA ARG A 65 23.83 -15.66 -11.96
C ARG A 65 24.39 -15.05 -10.69
N ARG A 66 24.25 -13.73 -10.59
CA ARG A 66 24.46 -12.97 -9.35
C ARG A 66 23.19 -12.23 -9.03
N VAL A 67 22.77 -12.25 -7.77
CA VAL A 67 21.59 -11.52 -7.29
C VAL A 67 22.09 -10.41 -6.37
N ILE A 68 21.97 -9.16 -6.79
CA ILE A 68 22.56 -7.99 -6.15
C ILE A 68 21.46 -7.04 -5.71
N VAL A 69 21.35 -6.79 -4.41
CA VAL A 69 20.42 -5.79 -3.85
C VAL A 69 21.16 -4.46 -3.68
N ILE A 70 20.65 -3.41 -4.31
CA ILE A 70 21.14 -2.04 -4.16
C ILE A 70 20.34 -1.39 -3.04
N ALA A 71 20.87 -1.38 -1.82
CA ALA A 71 20.25 -0.71 -0.68
C ALA A 71 20.54 0.80 -0.77
N ASP A 72 19.66 1.54 -1.47
CA ASP A 72 19.82 2.96 -1.77
C ASP A 72 19.20 3.84 -0.69
N ASN A 73 20.02 4.60 0.04
CA ASN A 73 19.60 5.53 1.09
C ASN A 73 18.64 4.88 2.13
N CYS A 74 18.84 3.61 2.47
CA CYS A 74 18.01 2.89 3.43
C CYS A 74 18.22 3.36 4.86
N SER A 75 17.13 3.47 5.63
CA SER A 75 17.11 3.76 7.06
C SER A 75 16.56 2.62 7.91
N ASP A 76 16.13 1.51 7.27
CA ASP A 76 15.60 0.30 7.88
C ASP A 76 16.59 -0.87 7.75
N SER A 77 16.12 -2.09 8.05
CA SER A 77 16.94 -3.31 7.98
C SER A 77 17.04 -3.93 6.58
N THR A 78 16.70 -3.22 5.50
CA THR A 78 16.69 -3.76 4.12
C THR A 78 18.00 -4.46 3.74
N ALA A 79 19.14 -3.81 3.99
CA ALA A 79 20.45 -4.37 3.63
C ALA A 79 20.75 -5.68 4.38
N ARG A 80 20.48 -5.71 5.69
CA ARG A 80 20.68 -6.90 6.52
C ARG A 80 19.77 -8.05 6.07
N VAL A 81 18.48 -7.77 5.89
CA VAL A 81 17.48 -8.77 5.48
C VAL A 81 17.77 -9.34 4.09
N ALA A 82 18.26 -8.53 3.16
CA ALA A 82 18.67 -8.97 1.83
C ALA A 82 19.89 -9.90 1.89
N GLY A 83 20.91 -9.57 2.70
CA GLY A 83 22.08 -10.41 2.90
C GLY A 83 21.75 -11.74 3.57
N GLU A 84 20.90 -11.74 4.61
CA GLU A 84 20.40 -12.96 5.26
C GLU A 84 19.56 -13.85 4.32
N ALA A 85 18.94 -13.25 3.28
CA ALA A 85 18.23 -14.00 2.24
C ALA A 85 19.15 -14.60 1.17
N GLY A 86 20.46 -14.30 1.17
CA GLY A 86 21.47 -14.84 0.26
C GLY A 86 21.86 -13.93 -0.90
N ALA A 87 21.46 -12.65 -0.91
CA ALA A 87 21.86 -11.71 -1.94
C ALA A 87 23.23 -11.09 -1.65
N GLU A 88 23.95 -10.72 -2.69
CA GLU A 88 25.03 -9.73 -2.61
C GLU A 88 24.41 -8.36 -2.34
N VAL A 89 24.93 -7.60 -1.37
CA VAL A 89 24.34 -6.31 -0.98
C VAL A 89 25.31 -5.17 -1.23
N TRP A 90 24.86 -4.23 -2.05
CA TRP A 90 25.58 -2.98 -2.31
C TRP A 90 24.83 -1.82 -1.65
N GLN A 91 25.45 -1.17 -0.70
CA GLN A 91 24.87 -0.02 -0.02
C GLN A 91 25.33 1.28 -0.69
N ARG A 92 24.38 2.14 -0.99
CA ARG A 92 24.59 3.48 -1.53
C ARG A 92 23.93 4.51 -0.62
N THR A 93 24.71 5.49 -0.18
CA THR A 93 24.21 6.62 0.62
C THR A 93 24.56 7.92 -0.11
N ASP A 94 23.55 8.49 -0.77
CA ASP A 94 23.66 9.76 -1.49
C ASP A 94 22.32 10.50 -1.40
N PRO A 95 22.14 11.34 -0.35
CA PRO A 95 20.88 12.04 -0.13
C PRO A 95 20.54 13.07 -1.20
N ASN A 96 21.53 13.51 -2.00
CA ASN A 96 21.37 14.51 -3.04
C ASN A 96 21.01 13.89 -4.40
N ALA A 97 21.28 12.60 -4.59
CA ALA A 97 20.98 11.88 -5.84
C ALA A 97 20.11 10.65 -5.60
N ARG A 98 18.91 10.87 -5.04
CA ARG A 98 17.93 9.81 -4.75
C ARG A 98 17.20 9.36 -6.01
N GLY A 99 16.68 8.12 -5.99
CA GLY A 99 15.78 7.58 -6.99
C GLY A 99 16.32 6.34 -7.68
N LYS A 100 15.38 5.51 -8.18
CA LYS A 100 15.67 4.21 -8.80
C LYS A 100 16.64 4.34 -9.97
N GLY A 101 16.42 5.29 -10.87
CA GLY A 101 17.30 5.48 -12.03
C GLY A 101 18.74 5.80 -11.65
N ARG A 102 18.96 6.60 -10.59
CA ARG A 102 20.32 6.92 -10.09
C ARG A 102 20.98 5.73 -9.40
N ALA A 103 20.22 4.95 -8.65
CA ALA A 103 20.72 3.73 -8.03
C ALA A 103 21.11 2.70 -9.10
N LEU A 104 20.29 2.54 -10.16
CA LEU A 104 20.59 1.66 -11.29
C LEU A 104 21.84 2.13 -12.04
N ARG A 105 21.95 3.43 -12.39
CA ARG A 105 23.15 3.96 -13.05
C ARG A 105 24.42 3.65 -12.26
N TRP A 106 24.42 3.97 -10.96
CA TRP A 106 25.56 3.71 -10.09
C TRP A 106 25.95 2.22 -10.05
N ALA A 107 24.95 1.32 -9.97
CA ALA A 107 25.22 -0.10 -9.90
C ALA A 107 25.69 -0.68 -11.25
N ILE A 108 25.12 -0.21 -12.37
CA ILE A 108 25.53 -0.62 -13.72
C ILE A 108 26.97 -0.17 -13.97
N ASP A 109 27.31 1.10 -13.69
CA ASP A 109 28.68 1.62 -13.86
C ASP A 109 29.68 0.78 -13.05
N ARG A 110 29.33 0.39 -11.81
CA ARG A 110 30.14 -0.46 -10.96
C ARG A 110 30.30 -1.87 -11.53
N LEU A 111 29.24 -2.49 -12.07
CA LEU A 111 29.31 -3.80 -12.71
C LEU A 111 30.19 -3.79 -13.95
N LEU A 112 30.05 -2.78 -14.80
CA LEU A 112 30.83 -2.64 -16.02
C LEU A 112 32.32 -2.38 -15.76
N ALA A 113 32.66 -1.81 -14.62
CA ALA A 113 34.04 -1.57 -14.18
C ALA A 113 34.73 -2.81 -13.57
N GLU A 114 34.03 -3.92 -13.35
CA GLU A 114 34.63 -5.16 -12.83
C GLU A 114 35.59 -5.78 -13.84
N PRO A 115 36.66 -6.48 -13.40
CA PRO A 115 37.59 -7.16 -14.31
C PRO A 115 36.93 -8.21 -15.23
N SER A 116 35.80 -8.75 -14.80
CA SER A 116 35.00 -9.74 -15.54
C SER A 116 33.52 -9.41 -15.42
N PRO A 117 33.04 -8.37 -16.13
CA PRO A 117 31.64 -7.94 -16.04
C PRO A 117 30.68 -9.03 -16.55
N PRO A 118 29.42 -9.05 -16.11
CA PRO A 118 28.41 -9.98 -16.59
C PRO A 118 28.11 -9.73 -18.07
N ASP A 119 27.60 -10.74 -18.77
CA ASP A 119 27.24 -10.64 -20.19
C ASP A 119 25.91 -9.87 -20.40
N ALA A 120 25.03 -9.91 -19.38
CA ALA A 120 23.82 -9.10 -19.36
C ALA A 120 23.38 -8.76 -17.93
N VAL A 121 22.60 -7.68 -17.81
CA VAL A 121 22.10 -7.14 -16.54
C VAL A 121 20.58 -7.14 -16.56
N ALA A 122 19.97 -7.86 -15.61
CA ALA A 122 18.53 -7.83 -15.36
C ALA A 122 18.18 -6.82 -14.25
N VAL A 123 16.99 -6.24 -14.33
CA VAL A 123 16.44 -5.32 -13.31
C VAL A 123 15.09 -5.85 -12.83
N VAL A 124 14.98 -6.08 -11.52
CA VAL A 124 13.74 -6.57 -10.86
C VAL A 124 13.47 -5.73 -9.62
N ASP A 125 12.22 -5.31 -9.42
CA ASP A 125 11.82 -4.51 -8.25
C ASP A 125 11.85 -5.33 -6.96
N ALA A 126 12.27 -4.72 -5.85
CA ALA A 126 12.47 -5.36 -4.55
C ALA A 126 11.22 -5.99 -3.91
N ASP A 127 10.03 -5.60 -4.37
CA ASP A 127 8.74 -6.12 -3.91
C ASP A 127 8.16 -7.24 -4.78
N SER A 128 8.87 -7.64 -5.82
CA SER A 128 8.39 -8.55 -6.85
C SER A 128 8.70 -10.02 -6.57
N LEU A 129 7.98 -10.90 -7.26
CA LEU A 129 8.23 -12.34 -7.34
C LEU A 129 8.58 -12.71 -8.78
N ALA A 130 9.70 -13.36 -8.95
CA ALA A 130 10.13 -13.91 -10.23
C ALA A 130 9.54 -15.31 -10.46
N ASP A 131 8.98 -15.55 -11.65
CA ASP A 131 8.69 -16.91 -12.10
C ASP A 131 10.00 -17.72 -12.22
N PRO A 132 10.02 -19.02 -11.92
CA PRO A 132 11.25 -19.83 -11.98
C PRO A 132 11.98 -19.81 -13.32
N GLY A 133 11.29 -19.60 -14.44
CA GLY A 133 11.87 -19.49 -15.78
C GLY A 133 12.18 -18.07 -16.24
N LEU A 134 12.07 -17.07 -15.39
CA LEU A 134 12.21 -15.65 -15.77
C LEU A 134 13.53 -15.38 -16.52
N LEU A 135 14.67 -15.78 -15.94
CA LEU A 135 15.99 -15.47 -16.51
C LEU A 135 16.24 -16.21 -17.82
N GLU A 136 15.81 -17.46 -17.92
CA GLU A 136 15.93 -18.29 -19.12
C GLU A 136 15.17 -17.68 -20.31
N HIS A 137 13.95 -17.21 -20.07
CA HIS A 137 13.13 -16.59 -21.10
C HIS A 137 13.54 -15.16 -21.44
N LEU A 138 14.07 -14.40 -20.48
CA LEU A 138 14.67 -13.08 -20.75
C LEU A 138 15.91 -13.23 -21.64
N ASP A 139 16.78 -14.16 -21.30
CA ASP A 139 18.01 -14.41 -22.07
C ASP A 139 17.71 -14.85 -23.51
N ALA A 140 16.69 -15.69 -23.72
CA ALA A 140 16.22 -16.03 -25.08
C ALA A 140 15.79 -14.79 -25.89
N GLY A 141 15.31 -13.75 -25.24
CA GLY A 141 14.96 -12.48 -25.88
C GLY A 141 16.17 -11.73 -26.43
N LEU A 142 17.38 -11.92 -25.87
CA LEU A 142 18.61 -11.27 -26.34
C LEU A 142 19.00 -11.67 -27.77
N GLU A 143 18.56 -12.82 -28.26
CA GLU A 143 18.73 -13.22 -29.67
C GLU A 143 18.05 -12.27 -30.67
N ARG A 144 17.03 -11.52 -30.20
CA ARG A 144 16.24 -10.60 -31.02
C ARG A 144 16.54 -9.13 -30.77
N SER A 145 16.93 -8.79 -29.55
CA SER A 145 17.22 -7.40 -29.19
C SER A 145 18.16 -7.36 -27.98
N PRO A 146 19.11 -6.40 -27.94
CA PRO A 146 19.97 -6.22 -26.79
C PRO A 146 19.23 -5.66 -25.54
N ALA A 147 17.94 -5.34 -25.66
CA ALA A 147 17.07 -4.93 -24.57
C ALA A 147 15.77 -5.77 -24.60
N VAL A 148 15.41 -6.38 -23.47
CA VAL A 148 14.27 -7.29 -23.37
C VAL A 148 13.39 -6.90 -22.18
N GLN A 149 12.07 -6.93 -22.40
CA GLN A 149 11.06 -6.70 -21.37
C GLN A 149 10.29 -7.98 -21.09
N ALA A 150 10.25 -8.40 -19.84
CA ALA A 150 9.40 -9.49 -19.35
C ALA A 150 7.92 -9.08 -19.29
N GLU A 151 7.04 -10.05 -19.15
CA GLU A 151 5.65 -9.82 -18.77
C GLU A 151 5.58 -9.42 -17.29
N TYR A 152 5.05 -8.23 -17.01
CA TYR A 152 4.81 -7.76 -15.65
C TYR A 152 3.34 -7.90 -15.28
N LEU A 153 3.03 -8.78 -14.35
CA LEU A 153 1.69 -9.03 -13.84
C LEU A 153 1.57 -8.58 -12.39
N VAL A 154 0.34 -8.48 -11.92
CA VAL A 154 0.04 -8.12 -10.53
C VAL A 154 -0.76 -9.24 -9.89
N LEU A 155 -0.34 -9.69 -8.71
CA LEU A 155 -1.04 -10.71 -7.94
C LEU A 155 -2.31 -10.09 -7.34
N ALA A 156 -3.47 -10.48 -7.88
CA ALA A 156 -4.76 -10.07 -7.33
C ALA A 156 -5.03 -10.79 -6.01
N ASP A 157 -5.56 -10.05 -5.03
CA ASP A 157 -6.18 -10.66 -3.85
C ASP A 157 -7.47 -11.37 -4.30
N PRO A 158 -7.60 -12.69 -4.08
CA PRO A 158 -8.78 -13.47 -4.50
C PRO A 158 -10.10 -12.94 -3.94
N GLY A 159 -10.09 -12.37 -2.74
CA GLY A 159 -11.27 -11.79 -2.07
C GLY A 159 -11.65 -10.39 -2.52
N SER A 160 -10.88 -9.72 -3.39
CA SER A 160 -11.06 -8.31 -3.72
C SER A 160 -11.40 -8.07 -5.19
N ARG A 161 -12.67 -7.70 -5.50
CA ARG A 161 -13.08 -7.29 -6.86
C ARG A 161 -12.24 -6.13 -7.39
N ARG A 162 -11.87 -5.20 -6.51
CA ARG A 162 -11.02 -4.07 -6.88
C ARG A 162 -9.60 -4.51 -7.21
N SER A 163 -8.99 -5.36 -6.38
CA SER A 163 -7.67 -5.92 -6.65
C SER A 163 -7.66 -6.64 -7.99
N ARG A 164 -8.70 -7.42 -8.30
CA ARG A 164 -8.91 -8.04 -9.62
C ARG A 164 -9.02 -7.00 -10.73
N LEU A 165 -9.81 -5.93 -10.55
CA LEU A 165 -9.94 -4.88 -11.58
C LEU A 165 -8.61 -4.15 -11.82
N VAL A 166 -7.80 -3.94 -10.79
CA VAL A 166 -6.45 -3.39 -10.94
C VAL A 166 -5.56 -4.38 -11.71
N ALA A 167 -5.59 -5.66 -11.36
CA ALA A 167 -4.85 -6.71 -12.06
C ALA A 167 -5.29 -6.83 -13.53
N LEU A 168 -6.59 -6.71 -13.82
CA LEU A 168 -7.10 -6.64 -15.20
C LEU A 168 -6.56 -5.44 -15.98
N GLY A 169 -6.45 -4.27 -15.33
CA GLY A 169 -5.82 -3.10 -15.95
C GLY A 169 -4.35 -3.36 -16.30
N PHE A 170 -3.61 -4.03 -15.43
CA PHE A 170 -2.23 -4.47 -15.70
C PHE A 170 -2.18 -5.53 -16.81
N LEU A 171 -3.07 -6.52 -16.78
CA LEU A 171 -3.17 -7.55 -17.80
C LEU A 171 -3.40 -6.95 -19.21
N LEU A 172 -4.36 -6.02 -19.33
CA LEU A 172 -4.64 -5.33 -20.60
C LEU A 172 -3.47 -4.45 -21.04
N PHE A 173 -2.77 -3.80 -20.11
CA PHE A 173 -1.66 -2.93 -20.42
C PHE A 173 -0.37 -3.71 -20.76
N HIS A 174 -0.03 -4.73 -19.99
CA HIS A 174 1.22 -5.49 -20.18
C HIS A 174 1.03 -6.65 -21.14
N ARG A 175 0.20 -7.65 -20.82
CA ARG A 175 0.02 -8.84 -21.66
C ARG A 175 -0.59 -8.51 -23.01
N VAL A 176 -1.70 -7.79 -23.04
CA VAL A 176 -2.43 -7.56 -24.29
C VAL A 176 -1.76 -6.48 -25.14
N ARG A 177 -1.42 -5.33 -24.57
CA ARG A 177 -0.82 -4.24 -25.33
C ARG A 177 0.60 -4.58 -25.78
N LEU A 178 1.50 -5.02 -24.88
CA LEU A 178 2.87 -5.39 -25.26
C LEU A 178 2.90 -6.65 -26.13
N GLY A 179 2.08 -7.67 -25.83
CA GLY A 179 1.95 -8.86 -26.65
C GLY A 179 1.42 -8.55 -28.04
N GLY A 180 0.42 -7.67 -28.16
CA GLY A 180 -0.10 -7.21 -29.44
C GLY A 180 0.92 -6.43 -30.26
N ARG A 181 1.70 -5.55 -29.62
CA ARG A 181 2.82 -4.84 -30.28
C ARG A 181 3.84 -5.84 -30.81
N ALA A 182 4.25 -6.79 -29.98
CA ALA A 182 5.20 -7.82 -30.39
C ALA A 182 4.65 -8.71 -31.52
N GLY A 183 3.36 -9.05 -31.51
CA GLY A 183 2.70 -9.79 -32.60
C GLY A 183 2.66 -9.02 -33.92
N LEU A 184 2.64 -7.69 -33.91
CA LEU A 184 2.78 -6.82 -35.09
C LEU A 184 4.27 -6.53 -35.44
N GLY A 185 5.23 -7.14 -34.75
CA GLY A 185 6.65 -6.83 -34.94
C GLY A 185 7.06 -5.44 -34.47
N LEU A 186 6.24 -4.77 -33.63
CA LEU A 186 6.55 -3.47 -33.03
C LEU A 186 7.40 -3.66 -31.76
N PRO A 187 8.29 -2.69 -31.44
CA PRO A 187 9.13 -2.76 -30.25
C PRO A 187 8.31 -2.72 -28.95
N ALA A 188 8.79 -3.35 -27.91
CA ALA A 188 8.23 -3.22 -26.58
C ALA A 188 8.55 -1.85 -25.95
N ALA A 189 7.70 -1.41 -25.03
CA ALA A 189 8.07 -0.40 -24.06
C ALA A 189 8.65 -1.11 -22.82
N LEU A 190 9.70 -0.56 -22.24
CA LEU A 190 10.18 -0.95 -20.91
C LEU A 190 9.19 -0.46 -19.85
N VAL A 191 8.99 -1.24 -18.80
CA VAL A 191 7.98 -0.96 -17.76
C VAL A 191 8.55 -1.03 -16.34
N GLY A 192 9.87 -0.87 -16.24
CA GLY A 192 10.58 -0.68 -14.97
C GLY A 192 10.86 -1.96 -14.18
N ASN A 193 10.24 -3.09 -14.54
CA ASN A 193 10.35 -4.34 -13.80
C ASN A 193 10.46 -5.54 -14.77
N GLY A 194 11.37 -6.48 -14.50
CA GLY A 194 11.64 -7.61 -15.41
C GLY A 194 12.28 -7.17 -16.72
N MET A 195 13.28 -6.33 -16.69
CA MET A 195 14.05 -5.89 -17.85
C MET A 195 15.38 -6.63 -17.90
N LEU A 196 15.90 -6.91 -19.11
CA LEU A 196 17.25 -7.44 -19.32
C LEU A 196 17.95 -6.64 -20.42
N PHE A 197 19.22 -6.33 -20.19
CA PHE A 197 20.06 -5.53 -21.08
C PHE A 197 21.39 -6.27 -21.34
N ALA A 198 21.76 -6.45 -22.58
CA ALA A 198 23.09 -6.93 -22.94
C ALA A 198 24.16 -5.93 -22.46
N ARG A 199 25.32 -6.43 -22.03
CA ARG A 199 26.45 -5.59 -21.60
C ARG A 199 26.83 -4.56 -22.66
N ALA A 200 27.02 -4.98 -23.91
CA ALA A 200 27.41 -4.10 -25.00
C ALA A 200 26.42 -2.92 -25.18
N LEU A 201 25.13 -3.16 -24.96
CA LEU A 201 24.13 -2.11 -24.99
C LEU A 201 24.37 -1.07 -23.89
N LEU A 202 24.64 -1.50 -22.65
CA LEU A 202 24.85 -0.61 -21.50
C LEU A 202 26.16 0.18 -21.60
N GLU A 203 27.16 -0.40 -22.27
CA GLU A 203 28.43 0.28 -22.59
C GLU A 203 28.21 1.38 -23.68
N GLU A 204 27.41 1.10 -24.71
CA GLU A 204 27.14 2.03 -25.80
C GLU A 204 26.07 3.09 -25.46
N GLN A 205 25.03 2.66 -24.76
CA GLN A 205 23.88 3.48 -24.35
C GLN A 205 23.73 3.42 -22.82
N PRO A 206 24.51 4.22 -22.09
CA PRO A 206 24.45 4.22 -20.62
C PRO A 206 23.07 4.56 -20.08
N TRP A 207 22.76 4.08 -18.86
CA TRP A 207 21.49 4.36 -18.19
C TRP A 207 21.40 5.83 -17.76
N ASP A 208 20.89 6.69 -18.62
CA ASP A 208 20.72 8.15 -18.38
C ASP A 208 19.24 8.55 -18.24
N ALA A 209 18.48 7.77 -17.47
CA ALA A 209 17.07 7.99 -17.21
C ALA A 209 16.83 8.18 -15.70
N PHE A 210 16.48 9.39 -15.30
CA PHE A 210 16.42 9.80 -13.88
C PHE A 210 15.07 10.37 -13.46
N SER A 211 14.10 10.44 -14.36
CA SER A 211 12.74 10.91 -14.06
C SER A 211 11.95 9.90 -13.22
N GLY A 212 10.76 10.28 -12.76
CA GLY A 212 9.85 9.36 -12.05
C GLY A 212 9.25 8.25 -12.91
N VAL A 213 9.56 8.23 -14.22
CA VAL A 213 9.20 7.23 -15.23
C VAL A 213 10.44 6.87 -16.05
N GLU A 214 11.50 6.50 -15.35
CA GLU A 214 12.83 6.22 -15.89
C GLU A 214 12.83 5.13 -16.98
N ASP A 215 11.93 4.17 -16.86
CA ASP A 215 11.70 3.09 -17.80
C ASP A 215 11.19 3.58 -19.16
N LEU A 216 10.17 4.45 -19.15
CA LEU A 216 9.66 5.10 -20.35
C LEU A 216 10.71 6.03 -20.97
N GLU A 217 11.42 6.79 -20.13
CA GLU A 217 12.49 7.67 -20.57
C GLU A 217 13.60 6.89 -21.28
N TYR A 218 14.07 5.79 -20.68
CA TYR A 218 15.10 4.95 -21.28
C TYR A 218 14.60 4.24 -22.55
N THR A 219 13.33 3.80 -22.56
CA THR A 219 12.70 3.28 -23.79
C THR A 219 12.86 4.26 -24.94
N LEU A 220 12.54 5.54 -24.72
CA LEU A 220 12.58 6.56 -25.76
C LEU A 220 14.02 6.92 -26.18
N HIS A 221 14.99 6.89 -25.26
CA HIS A 221 16.42 7.01 -25.58
C HIS A 221 16.85 5.87 -26.52
N LEU A 222 16.54 4.61 -26.18
CA LEU A 222 16.87 3.44 -27.01
C LEU A 222 16.22 3.54 -28.40
N ARG A 223 14.95 3.98 -28.47
CA ARG A 223 14.24 4.17 -29.75
C ARG A 223 14.91 5.22 -30.63
N LEU A 224 15.37 6.33 -30.07
CA LEU A 224 16.13 7.34 -30.81
C LEU A 224 17.48 6.81 -31.28
N ALA A 225 18.15 5.96 -30.53
CA ALA A 225 19.37 5.25 -30.92
C ALA A 225 19.12 4.14 -31.97
N GLY A 226 17.87 3.89 -32.38
CA GLY A 226 17.51 2.84 -33.34
C GLY A 226 17.34 1.46 -32.72
N ILE A 227 17.45 1.33 -31.42
CA ILE A 227 17.30 0.06 -30.69
C ILE A 227 15.82 -0.21 -30.45
N ARG A 228 15.41 -1.46 -30.67
CA ARG A 228 14.02 -1.92 -30.62
C ARG A 228 13.85 -2.96 -29.52
N PRO A 229 13.51 -2.61 -28.27
CA PRO A 229 13.38 -3.58 -27.20
C PRO A 229 12.40 -4.69 -27.56
N ALA A 230 12.75 -5.96 -27.23
CA ALA A 230 11.90 -7.11 -27.45
C ALA A 230 10.98 -7.35 -26.24
N TYR A 231 9.83 -7.99 -26.47
CA TYR A 231 8.94 -8.46 -25.42
C TYR A 231 9.02 -9.97 -25.28
N ALA A 232 9.33 -10.47 -24.10
CA ALA A 232 9.42 -11.89 -23.77
C ALA A 232 8.20 -12.31 -22.91
N PRO A 233 7.08 -12.75 -23.52
CA PRO A 233 5.85 -13.03 -22.78
C PRO A 233 5.92 -14.27 -21.87
N GLN A 234 6.92 -15.15 -22.06
CA GLN A 234 7.15 -16.32 -21.20
C GLN A 234 7.99 -15.97 -19.95
N ALA A 235 8.75 -14.89 -20.01
CA ALA A 235 9.46 -14.35 -18.87
C ALA A 235 8.46 -13.57 -17.99
N VAL A 236 8.11 -14.08 -16.81
CA VAL A 236 7.05 -13.49 -16.00
C VAL A 236 7.60 -12.99 -14.66
N VAL A 237 7.22 -11.76 -14.29
CA VAL A 237 7.46 -11.20 -12.98
C VAL A 237 6.14 -10.70 -12.40
N PHE A 238 5.92 -10.96 -11.11
CA PHE A 238 4.70 -10.58 -10.40
C PHE A 238 5.01 -9.47 -9.39
N GLY A 239 4.26 -8.38 -9.43
CA GLY A 239 4.26 -7.36 -8.40
C GLY A 239 3.09 -7.51 -7.43
N PRO A 240 3.16 -6.90 -6.24
CA PRO A 240 2.03 -6.81 -5.34
C PRO A 240 1.00 -5.80 -5.87
N VAL A 241 -0.29 -6.06 -5.61
CA VAL A 241 -1.29 -4.97 -5.69
C VAL A 241 -0.96 -3.98 -4.59
N ALA A 242 -0.82 -2.71 -4.93
CA ALA A 242 -0.66 -1.68 -3.92
C ALA A 242 -1.85 -1.73 -2.95
N ALA A 243 -1.57 -2.01 -1.68
CA ALA A 243 -2.55 -1.92 -0.60
C ALA A 243 -3.21 -0.54 -0.65
N GLY A 244 -4.54 -0.49 -0.62
CA GLY A 244 -5.32 0.72 -0.84
C GLY A 244 -4.91 1.94 -0.01
N GLY A 245 -5.55 3.09 -0.23
CA GLY A 245 -5.32 4.31 0.51
C GLY A 245 -4.48 5.37 -0.23
N ARG A 246 -4.02 6.39 0.49
CA ARG A 246 -3.24 7.52 -0.04
C ARG A 246 -1.96 7.10 -0.78
N ALA A 247 -1.36 5.96 -0.39
CA ALA A 247 -0.16 5.43 -1.03
C ALA A 247 -0.40 5.03 -2.50
N THR A 248 -1.53 4.37 -2.79
CA THR A 248 -1.93 3.99 -4.16
C THR A 248 -2.22 5.21 -5.02
N VAL A 249 -2.86 6.24 -4.44
CA VAL A 249 -3.15 7.50 -5.17
C VAL A 249 -1.85 8.19 -5.55
N ARG A 250 -0.92 8.36 -4.61
CA ARG A 250 0.40 8.99 -4.87
C ARG A 250 1.24 8.22 -5.88
N GLN A 251 1.26 6.89 -5.82
CA GLN A 251 1.98 6.07 -6.80
C GLN A 251 1.42 6.28 -8.21
N ARG A 252 0.08 6.34 -8.35
CA ARG A 252 -0.58 6.60 -9.63
C ARG A 252 -0.37 8.03 -10.10
N GLU A 253 -0.45 9.02 -9.20
CA GLU A 253 -0.13 10.42 -9.50
C GLU A 253 1.28 10.54 -10.07
N ARG A 254 2.25 9.83 -9.51
CA ARG A 254 3.62 9.78 -10.02
C ARG A 254 3.69 9.19 -11.43
N TRP A 255 3.05 8.03 -11.68
CA TRP A 255 3.08 7.38 -12.99
C TRP A 255 2.36 8.21 -14.07
N GLU A 256 1.18 8.69 -13.75
CA GLU A 256 0.37 9.46 -14.70
C GLU A 256 0.96 10.86 -14.95
N GLY A 257 1.47 11.51 -13.91
CA GLY A 257 2.17 12.79 -14.01
C GLY A 257 3.50 12.70 -14.74
N GLY A 258 4.28 11.66 -14.44
CA GLY A 258 5.52 11.35 -15.14
C GLY A 258 5.29 11.13 -16.64
N ARG A 259 4.20 10.41 -17.01
CA ARG A 259 3.85 10.22 -18.42
C ARG A 259 3.48 11.51 -19.12
N LEU A 260 2.70 12.40 -18.50
CA LEU A 260 2.38 13.71 -19.09
C LEU A 260 3.62 14.59 -19.24
N HIS A 261 4.53 14.55 -18.28
CA HIS A 261 5.83 15.21 -18.39
C HIS A 261 6.65 14.63 -19.56
N ALA A 262 6.73 13.31 -19.66
CA ALA A 262 7.40 12.63 -20.75
C ALA A 262 6.80 13.05 -22.12
N MET A 263 5.47 13.11 -22.25
CA MET A 263 4.82 13.59 -23.47
C MET A 263 5.29 14.99 -23.86
N ARG A 264 5.32 15.95 -22.91
CA ARG A 264 5.76 17.32 -23.16
C ARG A 264 7.23 17.40 -23.62
N VAL A 265 8.09 16.57 -23.08
CA VAL A 265 9.52 16.55 -23.39
C VAL A 265 9.81 15.80 -24.69
N TRP A 266 9.15 14.67 -24.92
CA TRP A 266 9.51 13.73 -25.97
C TRP A 266 8.73 13.92 -27.27
N PHE A 267 7.47 14.40 -27.27
CA PHE A 267 6.74 14.65 -28.52
C PHE A 267 7.46 15.60 -29.48
N PRO A 268 8.02 16.75 -29.02
CA PRO A 268 8.76 17.60 -29.92
C PRO A 268 10.03 16.95 -30.47
N ARG A 269 10.69 16.07 -29.69
CA ARG A 269 11.89 15.34 -30.10
C ARG A 269 11.56 14.26 -31.13
N LEU A 270 10.56 13.44 -30.87
CA LEU A 270 10.08 12.41 -31.78
C LEU A 270 9.55 13.04 -33.07
N GLY A 271 8.73 14.09 -33.00
CA GLY A 271 8.18 14.78 -34.14
C GLY A 271 9.26 15.34 -35.09
N ARG A 272 10.31 15.95 -34.53
CA ARG A 272 11.46 16.42 -35.33
C ARG A 272 12.16 15.28 -36.05
N GLN A 273 12.34 14.12 -35.43
CA GLN A 273 12.99 12.98 -36.07
C GLN A 273 12.09 12.32 -37.13
N ILE A 274 10.78 12.25 -36.87
CA ILE A 274 9.79 11.72 -37.81
C ILE A 274 9.77 12.61 -39.08
N LEU A 275 9.75 13.95 -38.91
CA LEU A 275 9.83 14.91 -40.03
C LEU A 275 11.15 14.81 -40.81
N ARG A 276 12.21 14.28 -40.21
CA ARG A 276 13.49 13.97 -40.85
C ARG A 276 13.54 12.58 -41.49
N GLY A 277 12.40 11.90 -41.59
CA GLY A 277 12.27 10.60 -42.26
C GLY A 277 12.37 9.39 -41.34
N ARG A 278 12.55 9.56 -40.00
CA ARG A 278 12.57 8.43 -39.03
C ARG A 278 11.14 7.95 -38.76
N LEU A 279 10.49 7.38 -39.77
CA LEU A 279 9.11 6.86 -39.65
C LEU A 279 8.99 5.69 -38.69
N ASP A 280 10.10 5.01 -38.40
CA ASP A 280 10.21 3.97 -37.39
C ASP A 280 9.87 4.44 -35.96
N LEU A 281 9.81 5.76 -35.74
CA LEU A 281 9.45 6.36 -34.45
C LEU A 281 7.95 6.69 -34.32
N LEU A 282 7.17 6.53 -35.43
CA LEU A 282 5.73 6.81 -35.40
C LEU A 282 5.01 5.94 -34.35
N ASP A 283 5.38 4.66 -34.28
CA ASP A 283 4.81 3.74 -33.29
C ASP A 283 5.07 4.19 -31.85
N ALA A 284 6.27 4.72 -31.56
CA ALA A 284 6.62 5.23 -30.23
C ALA A 284 5.80 6.51 -29.90
N ALA A 285 5.60 7.39 -30.89
CA ALA A 285 4.77 8.58 -30.71
C ALA A 285 3.30 8.23 -30.49
N VAL A 286 2.75 7.28 -31.27
CA VAL A 286 1.38 6.79 -31.10
C VAL A 286 1.21 6.13 -29.74
N ASP A 287 2.14 5.25 -29.35
CA ASP A 287 2.09 4.55 -28.06
C ASP A 287 2.15 5.51 -26.87
N LEU A 288 2.97 6.57 -26.97
CA LEU A 288 3.07 7.62 -25.96
C LEU A 288 1.77 8.45 -25.89
N ALA A 289 1.08 8.66 -27.01
CA ALA A 289 -0.16 9.44 -27.11
C ALA A 289 -1.38 8.74 -26.49
N VAL A 290 -1.39 7.39 -26.43
CA VAL A 290 -2.54 6.65 -25.87
C VAL A 290 -2.69 6.93 -24.38
N PRO A 291 -3.79 7.54 -23.93
CA PRO A 291 -3.99 7.82 -22.52
C PRO A 291 -4.23 6.55 -21.71
N PRO A 292 -4.10 6.59 -20.36
CA PRO A 292 -4.49 5.49 -19.50
C PRO A 292 -5.93 5.04 -19.78
N LEU A 293 -6.17 3.73 -19.81
CA LEU A 293 -7.45 3.14 -20.24
C LEU A 293 -8.68 3.74 -19.52
N ALA A 294 -8.57 4.02 -18.22
CA ALA A 294 -9.69 4.60 -17.47
C ALA A 294 -10.00 6.06 -17.88
N ILE A 295 -8.98 6.82 -18.31
CA ILE A 295 -9.16 8.19 -18.83
C ILE A 295 -9.81 8.13 -20.20
N LEU A 296 -9.32 7.23 -21.07
CA LEU A 296 -9.91 7.01 -22.39
C LEU A 296 -11.38 6.60 -22.27
N ALA A 297 -11.69 5.62 -21.40
CA ALA A 297 -13.05 5.15 -21.16
C ALA A 297 -13.95 6.26 -20.57
N GLY A 298 -13.44 7.01 -19.59
CA GLY A 298 -14.18 8.15 -19.03
C GLY A 298 -14.44 9.26 -20.04
N GLY A 299 -13.45 9.59 -20.87
CA GLY A 299 -13.58 10.58 -21.95
C GLY A 299 -14.59 10.15 -23.01
N VAL A 300 -14.56 8.88 -23.43
CA VAL A 300 -15.54 8.31 -24.37
C VAL A 300 -16.94 8.34 -23.79
N ALA A 301 -17.13 7.94 -22.52
CA ALA A 301 -18.43 7.96 -21.85
C ALA A 301 -18.99 9.39 -21.71
N LEU A 302 -18.16 10.35 -21.28
CA LEU A 302 -18.53 11.76 -21.16
C LEU A 302 -18.87 12.38 -22.52
N GLY A 303 -18.09 12.08 -23.55
CA GLY A 303 -18.35 12.55 -24.90
C GLY A 303 -19.65 12.01 -25.49
N ALA A 304 -19.93 10.72 -25.27
CA ALA A 304 -21.20 10.10 -25.67
C ALA A 304 -22.39 10.74 -24.93
N ALA A 305 -22.29 10.93 -23.60
CA ALA A 305 -23.32 11.57 -22.79
C ALA A 305 -23.58 13.03 -23.25
N ALA A 306 -22.54 13.83 -23.41
CA ALA A 306 -22.65 15.21 -23.86
C ALA A 306 -23.25 15.30 -25.28
N GLY A 307 -22.82 14.43 -26.19
CA GLY A 307 -23.39 14.36 -27.54
C GLY A 307 -24.89 14.00 -27.53
N THR A 308 -25.28 13.03 -26.69
CA THR A 308 -26.68 12.63 -26.50
C THR A 308 -27.53 13.80 -25.99
N VAL A 309 -27.05 14.54 -24.97
CA VAL A 309 -27.74 15.74 -24.47
C VAL A 309 -27.94 16.78 -25.58
N LEU A 310 -26.90 17.04 -26.39
CA LEU A 310 -26.98 17.98 -27.51
C LEU A 310 -28.06 17.56 -28.54
N VAL A 311 -28.18 16.28 -28.86
CA VAL A 311 -29.22 15.79 -29.76
C VAL A 311 -30.60 15.95 -29.13
N ILE A 312 -30.80 15.62 -27.86
CA ILE A 312 -32.08 15.78 -27.15
C ILE A 312 -32.48 17.27 -27.09
N THR A 313 -31.55 18.19 -26.98
CA THR A 313 -31.81 19.64 -26.96
C THR A 313 -31.99 20.24 -28.38
N GLY A 314 -32.05 19.39 -29.42
CA GLY A 314 -32.34 19.83 -30.79
C GLY A 314 -31.09 20.27 -31.59
N ALA A 315 -29.88 20.11 -31.08
CA ALA A 315 -28.69 20.41 -31.86
C ALA A 315 -28.44 19.35 -32.97
N PRO A 316 -27.98 19.74 -34.18
CA PRO A 316 -27.68 18.81 -35.26
C PRO A 316 -26.36 18.04 -35.01
N ALA A 317 -26.30 17.30 -33.90
CA ALA A 317 -25.10 16.62 -33.42
C ALA A 317 -25.11 15.09 -33.61
N GLY A 318 -26.05 14.54 -34.37
CA GLY A 318 -26.22 13.08 -34.51
C GLY A 318 -24.98 12.34 -35.02
N TRP A 319 -24.23 12.92 -35.95
CA TRP A 319 -22.95 12.38 -36.44
C TRP A 319 -21.87 12.35 -35.36
N ALA A 320 -21.89 13.34 -34.45
CA ALA A 320 -20.92 13.39 -33.34
C ALA A 320 -21.23 12.29 -32.32
N VAL A 321 -22.51 12.05 -32.01
CA VAL A 321 -22.96 10.92 -31.14
C VAL A 321 -22.56 9.59 -31.75
N GLY A 322 -22.78 9.41 -33.07
CA GLY A 322 -22.35 8.20 -33.79
C GLY A 322 -20.85 7.93 -33.65
N GLY A 323 -20.02 8.95 -33.74
CA GLY A 323 -18.56 8.84 -33.53
C GLY A 323 -18.17 8.38 -32.09
N TRP A 324 -18.86 8.90 -31.08
CA TRP A 324 -18.63 8.48 -29.69
C TRP A 324 -19.14 7.07 -29.39
N ILE A 325 -20.30 6.68 -29.94
CA ILE A 325 -20.82 5.31 -29.83
C ILE A 325 -19.87 4.33 -30.50
N LEU A 326 -19.36 4.66 -31.69
CA LEU A 326 -18.37 3.84 -32.36
C LEU A 326 -17.09 3.69 -31.52
N ALA A 327 -16.59 4.78 -30.94
CA ALA A 327 -15.42 4.74 -30.05
C ALA A 327 -15.67 3.84 -28.83
N ALA A 328 -16.88 3.90 -28.23
CA ALA A 328 -17.29 3.04 -27.12
C ALA A 328 -17.37 1.56 -27.54
N ALA A 329 -17.93 1.26 -28.72
CA ALA A 329 -18.01 -0.11 -29.24
C ALA A 329 -16.63 -0.70 -29.52
N VAL A 330 -15.73 0.07 -30.13
CA VAL A 330 -14.34 -0.35 -30.40
C VAL A 330 -13.56 -0.54 -29.10
N LEU A 331 -13.76 0.33 -28.10
CA LEU A 331 -13.12 0.19 -26.79
C LEU A 331 -13.63 -1.05 -26.04
N LEU A 332 -14.93 -1.32 -26.11
CA LEU A 332 -15.52 -2.56 -25.57
C LEU A 332 -14.93 -3.78 -26.30
N GLY A 333 -14.81 -3.72 -27.62
CA GLY A 333 -14.14 -4.75 -28.41
C GLY A 333 -12.70 -5.01 -27.97
N PHE A 334 -11.93 -3.95 -27.69
CA PHE A 334 -10.58 -4.07 -27.12
C PHE A 334 -10.59 -4.83 -25.78
N ILE A 335 -11.51 -4.46 -24.87
CA ILE A 335 -11.61 -5.11 -23.55
C ILE A 335 -11.98 -6.59 -23.72
N VAL A 336 -13.02 -6.89 -24.50
CA VAL A 336 -13.50 -8.26 -24.70
C VAL A 336 -12.42 -9.14 -25.36
N VAL A 337 -11.89 -8.71 -26.51
CA VAL A 337 -10.86 -9.47 -27.22
C VAL A 337 -9.59 -9.59 -26.38
N GLY A 338 -9.20 -8.51 -25.67
CA GLY A 338 -8.05 -8.51 -24.79
C GLY A 338 -8.19 -9.50 -23.63
N LEU A 339 -9.35 -9.57 -22.99
CA LEU A 339 -9.60 -10.55 -21.92
C LEU A 339 -9.60 -12.00 -22.44
N VAL A 340 -10.16 -12.23 -23.62
CA VAL A 340 -10.12 -13.55 -24.29
C VAL A 340 -8.67 -13.92 -24.61
N ALA A 341 -7.89 -13.02 -25.22
CA ALA A 341 -6.47 -13.22 -25.53
C ALA A 341 -5.63 -13.51 -24.28
N ALA A 342 -5.99 -12.89 -23.16
CA ALA A 342 -5.31 -13.08 -21.88
C ALA A 342 -5.75 -14.33 -21.10
N GLY A 343 -6.79 -15.05 -21.55
CA GLY A 343 -7.33 -16.22 -20.86
C GLY A 343 -8.01 -15.86 -19.54
N ALA A 344 -8.72 -14.73 -19.49
CA ALA A 344 -9.36 -14.22 -18.28
C ALA A 344 -10.42 -15.18 -17.73
N ALA A 345 -10.41 -15.42 -16.41
CA ALA A 345 -11.38 -16.26 -15.72
C ALA A 345 -12.76 -15.56 -15.59
N ALA A 346 -13.83 -16.32 -15.34
CA ALA A 346 -15.18 -15.79 -15.18
C ALA A 346 -15.26 -14.67 -14.11
N ALA A 347 -14.52 -14.81 -13.01
CA ALA A 347 -14.45 -13.81 -11.95
C ALA A 347 -13.85 -12.47 -12.40
N ASP A 348 -13.01 -12.49 -13.44
CA ASP A 348 -12.40 -11.29 -14.01
C ASP A 348 -13.42 -10.49 -14.82
N TRP A 349 -14.30 -11.16 -15.53
CA TRP A 349 -15.42 -10.54 -16.24
C TRP A 349 -16.38 -9.85 -15.26
N LEU A 350 -16.69 -10.49 -14.13
CA LEU A 350 -17.52 -9.91 -13.07
C LEU A 350 -16.86 -8.68 -12.40
N ALA A 351 -15.53 -8.64 -12.35
CA ALA A 351 -14.82 -7.48 -11.80
C ALA A 351 -15.01 -6.21 -12.65
N LEU A 352 -15.32 -6.32 -13.94
CA LEU A 352 -15.62 -5.16 -14.80
C LEU A 352 -16.84 -4.36 -14.33
N LEU A 353 -17.78 -4.98 -13.60
CA LEU A 353 -18.93 -4.26 -13.02
C LEU A 353 -18.52 -3.17 -12.02
N ALA A 354 -17.30 -3.25 -11.45
CA ALA A 354 -16.74 -2.22 -10.59
C ALA A 354 -16.00 -1.10 -11.36
N ALA A 355 -15.86 -1.21 -12.69
CA ALA A 355 -15.10 -0.25 -13.50
C ALA A 355 -15.64 1.20 -13.46
N PRO A 356 -16.98 1.46 -13.49
CA PRO A 356 -17.52 2.82 -13.43
C PRO A 356 -17.03 3.60 -12.19
N GLY A 357 -17.01 2.97 -11.01
CA GLY A 357 -16.51 3.56 -9.79
C GLY A 357 -15.01 3.91 -9.85
N LEU A 358 -14.21 3.04 -10.46
CA LEU A 358 -12.77 3.28 -10.62
C LEU A 358 -12.49 4.41 -11.64
N ILE A 359 -13.28 4.50 -12.71
CA ILE A 359 -13.18 5.58 -13.72
C ILE A 359 -13.50 6.93 -13.07
N GLY A 360 -14.60 7.03 -12.33
CA GLY A 360 -15.00 8.23 -11.61
C GLY A 360 -13.90 8.73 -10.66
N LEU A 361 -13.30 7.82 -9.88
CA LEU A 361 -12.18 8.15 -9.00
C LEU A 361 -10.99 8.73 -9.76
N LYS A 362 -10.61 8.11 -10.87
CA LYS A 362 -9.48 8.58 -11.67
C LYS A 362 -9.71 9.95 -12.26
N LEU A 363 -10.92 10.26 -12.72
CA LEU A 363 -11.27 11.59 -13.22
C LEU A 363 -11.14 12.67 -12.14
N VAL A 364 -11.55 12.37 -10.90
CA VAL A 364 -11.36 13.29 -9.75
C VAL A 364 -9.89 13.48 -9.40
N ALA A 365 -9.10 12.41 -9.41
CA ALA A 365 -7.64 12.48 -9.16
C ALA A 365 -6.93 13.33 -10.24
N TYR A 366 -7.31 13.17 -11.50
CA TYR A 366 -6.77 13.97 -12.61
C TYR A 366 -7.09 15.46 -12.50
N ARG A 367 -8.28 15.82 -12.04
CA ARG A 367 -8.63 17.22 -11.79
C ARG A 367 -7.71 17.87 -10.75
N ARG A 368 -7.36 17.15 -9.69
CA ARG A 368 -6.40 17.62 -8.66
C ARG A 368 -4.97 17.73 -9.22
N PHE A 369 -4.60 16.81 -10.09
CA PHE A 369 -3.30 16.82 -10.76
C PHE A 369 -3.11 18.06 -11.66
N LEU A 370 -4.13 18.46 -12.41
CA LEU A 370 -4.09 19.65 -13.27
C LEU A 370 -3.93 20.98 -12.49
N SER A 371 -4.20 20.97 -11.17
CA SER A 371 -4.14 22.15 -10.31
C SER A 371 -2.82 22.37 -9.54
N GLY A 372 -1.75 21.56 -9.76
CA GLY A 372 -0.45 21.85 -9.14
C GLY A 372 0.43 20.64 -8.79
N PHE A 373 0.89 19.88 -9.77
CA PHE A 373 1.84 18.77 -9.55
C PHE A 373 3.28 19.19 -9.80
N ASP A 374 4.18 18.91 -8.84
CA ASP A 374 5.63 19.05 -9.00
C ASP A 374 6.26 17.66 -9.29
N PRO A 375 6.74 17.40 -10.53
CA PRO A 375 7.32 16.12 -10.93
C PRO A 375 8.67 15.81 -10.27
N GLY A 376 9.33 16.80 -9.66
CA GLY A 376 10.67 16.66 -9.05
C GLY A 376 10.66 16.14 -7.61
N ARG A 377 9.51 16.09 -6.95
CA ARG A 377 9.42 15.70 -5.53
C ARG A 377 9.22 14.19 -5.39
N TRP A 378 10.32 13.46 -5.26
CA TRP A 378 10.27 12.04 -4.91
C TRP A 378 9.88 11.88 -3.44
N GLU A 379 8.60 11.59 -3.18
CA GLU A 379 8.13 11.17 -1.87
C GLU A 379 7.89 9.66 -1.89
N ARG A 380 8.48 8.97 -0.91
CA ARG A 380 8.26 7.55 -0.68
C ARG A 380 6.77 7.25 -0.63
N THR A 381 6.32 6.29 -1.41
CA THR A 381 5.03 5.65 -1.18
C THR A 381 5.11 4.93 0.15
N ALA A 382 4.56 5.52 1.22
CA ALA A 382 4.50 4.86 2.51
C ALA A 382 3.71 3.55 2.32
N ARG A 383 4.42 2.46 2.23
CA ARG A 383 3.86 1.13 2.37
C ARG A 383 3.64 0.95 3.86
N THR A 384 2.43 1.16 4.31
CA THR A 384 2.00 0.56 5.55
C THR A 384 2.16 -0.94 5.30
N ALA A 385 3.18 -1.54 5.91
CA ALA A 385 3.19 -2.97 6.10
C ALA A 385 1.97 -3.26 6.97
N GLU A 386 0.87 -3.59 6.33
CA GLU A 386 -0.21 -4.28 7.00
C GLU A 386 0.38 -5.63 7.38
N ARG A 387 0.90 -5.72 8.61
CA ARG A 387 1.09 -7.03 9.21
C ARG A 387 -0.27 -7.71 9.12
N PRO A 388 -0.36 -9.01 8.79
CA PRO A 388 -1.63 -9.71 8.78
C PRO A 388 -2.40 -9.36 10.06
N GLY A 389 -3.62 -8.80 9.93
CA GLY A 389 -4.42 -8.35 11.06
C GLY A 389 -4.27 -6.88 11.47
N GLN A 390 -3.65 -6.01 10.67
CA GLN A 390 -3.60 -4.56 10.96
C GLN A 390 -4.29 -3.73 9.88
N ALA A 391 -4.97 -2.66 10.32
CA ALA A 391 -5.60 -1.67 9.43
C ALA A 391 -5.40 -0.24 9.87
N VAL A 392 -5.63 0.68 8.95
CA VAL A 392 -5.65 2.11 9.24
C VAL A 392 -7.09 2.64 9.12
N VAL A 393 -7.67 3.05 10.23
CA VAL A 393 -9.00 3.66 10.31
C VAL A 393 -8.86 5.11 10.76
N GLY A 394 -9.30 6.06 9.92
CA GLY A 394 -9.16 7.49 10.24
C GLY A 394 -7.71 7.93 10.48
N GLY A 395 -6.73 7.34 9.79
CA GLY A 395 -5.31 7.66 9.97
C GLY A 395 -4.66 7.03 11.22
N VAL A 396 -5.38 6.19 11.95
CA VAL A 396 -4.89 5.44 13.12
C VAL A 396 -4.83 3.96 12.79
N ARG A 397 -3.69 3.32 13.08
CA ARG A 397 -3.52 1.86 12.97
C ARG A 397 -4.41 1.15 13.99
N ILE A 398 -5.12 0.12 13.56
CA ILE A 398 -5.94 -0.76 14.39
C ILE A 398 -5.45 -2.19 14.23
N ASP A 399 -5.21 -2.89 15.32
CA ASP A 399 -4.82 -4.30 15.32
C ASP A 399 -6.08 -5.17 15.39
N ALA A 400 -6.39 -5.89 14.29
CA ALA A 400 -7.56 -6.76 14.16
C ALA A 400 -7.25 -8.12 14.78
N MET A 401 -7.33 -8.21 16.10
CA MET A 401 -7.01 -9.39 16.88
C MET A 401 -8.21 -9.82 17.73
N THR A 402 -8.30 -11.12 18.04
CA THR A 402 -9.23 -11.62 19.06
C THR A 402 -8.74 -11.27 20.47
N MET A 403 -9.64 -11.27 21.45
CA MET A 403 -9.29 -11.09 22.87
C MET A 403 -8.17 -12.05 23.30
N GLU A 404 -8.27 -13.32 22.91
CA GLU A 404 -7.27 -14.33 23.29
C GLU A 404 -5.92 -14.11 22.59
N ALA A 405 -5.91 -13.64 21.33
CA ALA A 405 -4.69 -13.29 20.63
C ALA A 405 -3.98 -12.08 21.26
N VAL A 406 -4.75 -11.06 21.69
CA VAL A 406 -4.23 -9.91 22.44
C VAL A 406 -3.61 -10.35 23.75
N ARG A 407 -4.33 -11.18 24.54
CA ARG A 407 -3.83 -11.73 25.81
C ARG A 407 -2.55 -12.54 25.61
N THR A 408 -2.53 -13.43 24.63
CA THR A 408 -1.36 -14.27 24.34
C THR A 408 -0.14 -13.40 24.01
N ARG A 409 -0.33 -12.35 23.20
CA ARG A 409 0.76 -11.43 22.86
C ARG A 409 1.27 -10.64 24.06
N LEU A 410 0.37 -10.19 24.95
CA LEU A 410 0.75 -9.45 26.15
C LEU A 410 1.36 -10.34 27.23
N ARG A 411 0.94 -11.63 27.35
CA ARG A 411 1.60 -12.61 28.22
C ARG A 411 3.08 -12.80 27.86
N LEU A 412 3.41 -12.82 26.57
CA LEU A 412 4.80 -12.92 26.11
C LEU A 412 5.60 -11.65 26.35
N ALA A 413 4.94 -10.52 26.62
CA ALA A 413 5.60 -9.26 26.92
C ALA A 413 5.99 -9.12 28.40
N PHE A 414 5.34 -9.83 29.33
CA PHE A 414 5.70 -9.77 30.76
C PHE A 414 7.15 -10.19 30.98
N GLY A 415 7.86 -9.46 31.82
CA GLY A 415 9.27 -9.71 32.12
C GLY A 415 10.25 -9.41 30.98
N SER A 416 9.78 -8.87 29.85
CA SER A 416 10.65 -8.59 28.68
C SER A 416 11.60 -7.41 28.88
N GLY A 417 11.41 -6.59 29.91
CA GLY A 417 12.17 -5.35 30.15
C GLY A 417 11.96 -4.27 29.08
N ARG A 418 11.02 -4.48 28.13
CA ARG A 418 10.70 -3.52 27.07
C ARG A 418 9.23 -3.12 27.18
N LEU A 419 8.98 -1.82 27.20
CA LEU A 419 7.61 -1.30 27.29
C LEU A 419 6.77 -1.63 26.04
N HIS A 420 5.61 -2.24 26.27
CA HIS A 420 4.56 -2.46 25.30
C HIS A 420 3.34 -1.60 25.65
N GLN A 421 3.23 -0.44 25.02
CA GLN A 421 2.06 0.44 25.18
C GLN A 421 0.87 -0.12 24.41
N VAL A 422 -0.30 -0.21 25.06
CA VAL A 422 -1.57 -0.67 24.49
C VAL A 422 -2.61 0.44 24.59
N ALA A 423 -3.23 0.81 23.48
CA ALA A 423 -4.34 1.75 23.42
C ALA A 423 -5.65 1.03 23.08
N THR A 424 -6.72 1.32 23.85
CA THR A 424 -8.08 0.78 23.63
C THR A 424 -8.86 1.78 22.77
N VAL A 425 -8.70 1.68 21.43
CA VAL A 425 -9.16 2.70 20.50
C VAL A 425 -10.67 2.63 20.26
N ASN A 426 -11.36 3.70 20.62
CA ASN A 426 -12.78 3.93 20.33
C ASN A 426 -12.98 5.12 19.39
N MET A 427 -14.24 5.55 19.16
CA MET A 427 -14.54 6.65 18.23
C MET A 427 -13.94 7.99 18.65
N ASP A 428 -13.89 8.30 19.97
CA ASP A 428 -13.26 9.52 20.50
C ASP A 428 -11.76 9.58 20.17
N PHE A 429 -11.06 8.44 20.23
CA PHE A 429 -9.65 8.33 19.81
C PHE A 429 -9.49 8.71 18.34
N LEU A 430 -10.33 8.14 17.47
CA LEU A 430 -10.30 8.45 16.05
C LEU A 430 -10.63 9.90 15.75
N ALA A 431 -11.65 10.44 16.42
CA ALA A 431 -12.07 11.85 16.28
C ALA A 431 -10.93 12.82 16.68
N ARG A 432 -10.30 12.59 17.82
CA ARG A 432 -9.18 13.42 18.30
C ARG A 432 -7.93 13.31 17.41
N ALA A 433 -7.64 12.13 16.89
CA ALA A 433 -6.54 11.93 15.97
C ALA A 433 -6.72 12.66 14.61
N GLN A 434 -7.98 13.07 14.25
CA GLN A 434 -8.19 13.89 13.06
C GLN A 434 -7.70 15.33 13.26
N VAL A 435 -7.85 15.87 14.47
CA VAL A 435 -7.55 17.27 14.78
C VAL A 435 -6.21 17.48 15.49
N ASN A 436 -5.67 16.44 16.12
CA ASN A 436 -4.40 16.51 16.85
C ASN A 436 -3.35 15.54 16.25
N PRO A 437 -2.32 16.07 15.53
CA PRO A 437 -1.26 15.26 14.95
C PRO A 437 -0.41 14.51 15.99
N GLU A 438 -0.20 15.05 17.20
CA GLU A 438 0.56 14.39 18.26
C GLU A 438 -0.16 13.13 18.75
N VAL A 439 -1.47 13.23 19.00
CA VAL A 439 -2.31 12.08 19.37
C VAL A 439 -2.24 11.00 18.31
N ARG A 440 -2.33 11.39 17.02
CA ARG A 440 -2.23 10.45 15.90
C ARG A 440 -0.88 9.76 15.83
N ALA A 441 0.20 10.52 16.04
CA ALA A 441 1.56 9.99 16.02
C ALA A 441 1.77 8.98 17.15
N VAL A 442 1.36 9.33 18.37
CA VAL A 442 1.46 8.44 19.54
C VAL A 442 0.68 7.16 19.31
N LEU A 443 -0.57 7.22 18.87
CA LEU A 443 -1.37 6.01 18.59
C LEU A 443 -0.73 5.13 17.52
N ASN A 444 -0.10 5.70 16.49
CA ASN A 444 0.56 4.91 15.45
C ASN A 444 1.91 4.30 15.89
N GLN A 445 2.46 4.72 17.05
CA GLN A 445 3.69 4.18 17.64
C GLN A 445 3.44 3.14 18.73
N THR A 446 2.21 3.02 19.26
CA THR A 446 1.87 2.02 20.30
C THR A 446 2.20 0.60 19.83
N ALA A 447 2.46 -0.31 20.76
CA ALA A 447 2.68 -1.72 20.45
C ALA A 447 1.41 -2.41 19.94
N LEU A 448 0.24 -2.03 20.51
CA LEU A 448 -1.09 -2.51 20.10
C LEU A 448 -2.12 -1.41 20.16
N ASN A 449 -2.98 -1.32 19.13
CA ASN A 449 -4.20 -0.53 19.10
C ASN A 449 -5.39 -1.46 18.93
N ILE A 450 -6.05 -1.80 20.03
CA ILE A 450 -7.19 -2.73 19.99
C ILE A 450 -8.51 -1.99 19.76
N PRO A 451 -9.45 -2.54 18.98
CA PRO A 451 -10.74 -1.91 18.67
C PRO A 451 -11.71 -2.01 19.86
N ASP A 452 -11.80 -0.94 20.68
CA ASP A 452 -12.68 -0.85 21.86
C ASP A 452 -13.99 -0.14 21.56
N GLY A 453 -14.66 -0.47 20.51
CA GLY A 453 -15.97 0.13 20.22
C GLY A 453 -16.57 -0.40 18.94
N ALA A 454 -17.87 -0.67 18.94
CA ALA A 454 -18.57 -1.13 17.74
C ALA A 454 -18.35 -0.23 16.52
N PRO A 455 -18.36 1.12 16.62
CA PRO A 455 -18.06 1.97 15.47
C PRO A 455 -16.68 1.75 14.86
N VAL A 456 -15.66 1.47 15.66
CA VAL A 456 -14.30 1.19 15.15
C VAL A 456 -14.27 -0.14 14.40
N VAL A 457 -14.96 -1.17 14.94
CA VAL A 457 -15.13 -2.47 14.27
C VAL A 457 -15.88 -2.30 12.95
N TRP A 458 -16.99 -1.53 12.94
CA TRP A 458 -17.76 -1.26 11.73
C TRP A 458 -16.93 -0.49 10.68
N LEU A 459 -16.20 0.54 11.09
CA LEU A 459 -15.30 1.28 10.19
C LEU A 459 -14.17 0.40 9.65
N GLY A 460 -13.63 -0.50 10.46
CA GLY A 460 -12.66 -1.50 10.04
C GLY A 460 -13.26 -2.45 8.99
N ARG A 461 -14.41 -3.05 9.29
CA ARG A 461 -15.15 -3.91 8.35
C ARG A 461 -15.60 -3.17 7.10
N LEU A 462 -16.05 -1.90 7.24
CA LEU A 462 -16.31 -1.02 6.11
C LEU A 462 -15.07 -0.81 5.21
N ARG A 463 -13.88 -1.01 5.68
CA ARG A 463 -12.61 -0.94 4.92
C ARG A 463 -12.09 -2.29 4.46
N GLY A 464 -12.89 -3.35 4.59
CA GLY A 464 -12.54 -4.68 4.12
C GLY A 464 -11.62 -5.45 5.05
N LEU A 465 -11.50 -5.00 6.32
CA LEU A 465 -10.76 -5.73 7.32
C LEU A 465 -11.64 -6.78 7.97
N GLN A 466 -11.08 -7.93 8.15
CA GLN A 466 -11.64 -8.92 9.04
C GLN A 466 -11.27 -8.57 10.50
N VAL A 467 -11.99 -7.60 11.09
CA VAL A 467 -11.91 -7.38 12.54
C VAL A 467 -12.76 -8.46 13.21
N PRO A 468 -12.14 -9.47 13.84
CA PRO A 468 -12.86 -10.66 14.29
C PRO A 468 -13.86 -10.31 15.40
N GLU A 469 -13.46 -9.45 16.33
CA GLU A 469 -14.31 -9.05 17.45
C GLU A 469 -13.93 -7.68 18.01
N ARG A 470 -14.81 -7.11 18.82
CA ARG A 470 -14.53 -5.94 19.65
C ARG A 470 -13.72 -6.37 20.88
N VAL A 471 -12.57 -5.80 21.10
CA VAL A 471 -11.76 -6.03 22.31
C VAL A 471 -11.89 -4.80 23.21
N ALA A 472 -12.86 -4.85 24.14
CA ALA A 472 -13.10 -3.74 25.05
C ALA A 472 -12.09 -3.72 26.21
N GLY A 473 -11.56 -2.53 26.52
CA GLY A 473 -10.62 -2.36 27.63
C GLY A 473 -11.18 -2.84 28.98
N ALA A 474 -12.47 -2.60 29.21
CA ALA A 474 -13.16 -3.06 30.41
C ALA A 474 -13.22 -4.60 30.57
N ASP A 475 -13.21 -5.34 29.45
CA ASP A 475 -13.17 -6.81 29.45
C ASP A 475 -11.72 -7.32 29.49
N LEU A 476 -10.80 -6.62 28.84
CA LEU A 476 -9.39 -6.98 28.83
C LEU A 476 -8.74 -6.87 30.21
N VAL A 477 -9.03 -5.81 30.97
CA VAL A 477 -8.35 -5.52 32.24
C VAL A 477 -8.43 -6.69 33.23
N PRO A 478 -9.60 -7.27 33.59
CA PRO A 478 -9.66 -8.39 34.52
C PRO A 478 -8.91 -9.63 34.02
N LEU A 479 -8.97 -9.89 32.71
CA LEU A 479 -8.30 -11.02 32.07
C LEU A 479 -6.78 -10.86 32.08
N LEU A 480 -6.29 -9.66 31.72
CA LEU A 480 -4.87 -9.34 31.68
C LEU A 480 -4.24 -9.34 33.08
N VAL A 481 -4.96 -8.81 34.08
CA VAL A 481 -4.53 -8.84 35.47
C VAL A 481 -4.46 -10.30 35.99
N GLY A 482 -5.41 -11.16 35.58
CA GLY A 482 -5.35 -12.59 35.85
C GLY A 482 -4.17 -13.28 35.15
N ASP A 483 -3.82 -12.86 33.94
CA ASP A 483 -2.62 -13.36 33.26
C ASP A 483 -1.33 -12.90 33.94
N ALA A 484 -1.27 -11.65 34.41
CA ALA A 484 -0.14 -11.13 35.20
C ALA A 484 0.04 -11.89 36.49
N ALA A 485 -1.04 -12.15 37.25
CA ALA A 485 -0.98 -12.95 38.48
C ALA A 485 -0.43 -14.37 38.25
N ARG A 486 -0.85 -15.04 37.15
CA ARG A 486 -0.32 -16.35 36.76
C ARG A 486 1.15 -16.34 36.35
N ALA A 487 1.60 -15.21 35.80
CA ALA A 487 3.00 -14.99 35.43
C ALA A 487 3.89 -14.56 36.62
N GLY A 488 3.32 -14.36 37.82
CA GLY A 488 4.03 -13.82 38.98
C GLY A 488 4.34 -12.32 38.86
N SER A 489 3.74 -11.64 37.88
CA SER A 489 3.91 -10.19 37.62
C SER A 489 2.97 -9.39 38.50
N SER A 490 3.46 -8.24 39.02
CA SER A 490 2.67 -7.33 39.84
C SER A 490 2.08 -6.18 39.02
N VAL A 491 1.00 -5.58 39.51
CA VAL A 491 0.20 -4.58 38.81
C VAL A 491 0.20 -3.26 39.56
N PHE A 492 0.42 -2.15 38.85
CA PHE A 492 0.24 -0.78 39.36
C PHE A 492 -0.98 -0.12 38.71
N LEU A 493 -1.83 0.52 39.52
CA LEU A 493 -3.00 1.25 39.07
C LEU A 493 -2.75 2.76 39.20
N LEU A 494 -2.74 3.47 38.08
CA LEU A 494 -2.51 4.93 38.02
C LEU A 494 -3.76 5.64 37.51
N GLY A 495 -4.23 6.64 38.23
CA GLY A 495 -5.38 7.45 37.85
C GLY A 495 -6.69 6.96 38.50
N GLY A 496 -7.82 7.33 37.89
CA GLY A 496 -9.12 7.28 38.56
C GLY A 496 -9.37 8.51 39.43
N GLU A 497 -10.54 8.62 39.99
CA GLU A 497 -10.94 9.74 40.87
C GLU A 497 -11.71 9.23 42.09
N GLY A 498 -11.51 9.90 43.25
CA GLY A 498 -12.29 9.66 44.45
C GLY A 498 -12.20 8.23 44.98
N GLY A 499 -11.07 7.56 44.88
CA GLY A 499 -10.86 6.19 45.35
C GLY A 499 -11.30 5.09 44.37
N ALA A 500 -11.49 5.40 43.08
CA ALA A 500 -11.90 4.43 42.07
C ALA A 500 -10.83 3.36 41.83
N ALA A 501 -9.55 3.75 41.73
CA ALA A 501 -8.47 2.82 41.55
C ALA A 501 -8.27 1.89 42.75
N ALA A 502 -8.35 2.45 43.97
CA ALA A 502 -8.27 1.65 45.22
C ALA A 502 -9.44 0.66 45.33
N ALA A 503 -10.66 1.07 44.97
CA ALA A 503 -11.82 0.19 44.93
C ALA A 503 -11.66 -0.91 43.85
N ALA A 504 -11.21 -0.55 42.66
CA ALA A 504 -10.92 -1.51 41.57
C ALA A 504 -9.87 -2.53 41.99
N ALA A 505 -8.78 -2.09 42.64
CA ALA A 505 -7.74 -2.97 43.17
C ALA A 505 -8.29 -4.02 44.15
N ARG A 506 -9.11 -3.58 45.13
CA ARG A 506 -9.78 -4.50 46.06
C ARG A 506 -10.65 -5.54 45.35
N VAL A 507 -11.45 -5.10 44.38
CA VAL A 507 -12.32 -6.00 43.59
C VAL A 507 -11.50 -7.01 42.80
N LEU A 508 -10.41 -6.58 42.19
CA LEU A 508 -9.51 -7.45 41.41
C LEU A 508 -8.82 -8.47 42.35
N GLN A 509 -8.30 -8.04 43.49
CA GLN A 509 -7.68 -8.94 44.48
C GLN A 509 -8.66 -9.98 45.05
N ALA A 510 -9.91 -9.59 45.30
CA ALA A 510 -10.95 -10.50 45.75
C ALA A 510 -11.34 -11.54 44.69
N ARG A 511 -11.23 -11.22 43.42
CA ARG A 511 -11.61 -12.11 42.29
C ARG A 511 -10.47 -12.96 41.74
N ILE A 512 -9.23 -12.53 41.92
CA ILE A 512 -8.07 -13.16 41.32
C ILE A 512 -7.09 -13.58 42.43
N PRO A 513 -7.09 -14.87 42.80
CA PRO A 513 -6.17 -15.38 43.79
C PRO A 513 -4.70 -15.19 43.39
N GLY A 514 -3.88 -14.76 44.33
CA GLY A 514 -2.44 -14.52 44.08
C GLY A 514 -2.09 -13.20 43.38
N LEU A 515 -3.06 -12.34 43.09
CA LEU A 515 -2.80 -11.04 42.48
C LEU A 515 -2.00 -10.13 43.41
N GLN A 516 -0.83 -9.69 42.96
CA GLN A 516 0.01 -8.73 43.62
C GLN A 516 -0.28 -7.32 43.05
N VAL A 517 -0.97 -6.48 43.83
CA VAL A 517 -1.11 -5.05 43.54
C VAL A 517 0.06 -4.32 44.18
N ALA A 518 1.05 -3.93 43.36
CA ALA A 518 2.29 -3.30 43.80
C ALA A 518 2.10 -1.82 44.21
N GLY A 519 1.03 -1.18 43.71
CA GLY A 519 0.72 0.19 44.09
C GLY A 519 -0.55 0.71 43.44
N VAL A 520 -1.11 1.74 44.07
CA VAL A 520 -2.27 2.51 43.59
C VAL A 520 -1.99 3.97 43.81
N LEU A 521 -2.10 4.79 42.74
CA LEU A 521 -1.89 6.23 42.84
C LEU A 521 -2.97 6.96 42.04
N GLU A 522 -3.66 7.88 42.71
CA GLU A 522 -4.69 8.75 42.14
C GLU A 522 -4.19 10.20 42.17
N PRO A 523 -3.46 10.69 41.15
CA PRO A 523 -2.99 12.06 41.12
C PRO A 523 -4.17 13.03 40.95
N PRO A 524 -4.07 14.27 41.48
CA PRO A 524 -5.08 15.30 41.30
C PRO A 524 -5.36 15.57 39.82
N ARG A 525 -6.61 15.92 39.51
CA ARG A 525 -7.00 16.26 38.14
C ARG A 525 -6.31 17.55 37.68
N SER A 526 -5.36 17.44 36.78
CA SER A 526 -4.56 18.55 36.26
C SER A 526 -4.20 18.31 34.80
N PRO A 527 -3.84 19.32 34.00
CA PRO A 527 -3.21 19.14 32.71
C PRO A 527 -1.95 18.26 32.82
N LEU A 528 -1.54 17.67 31.72
CA LEU A 528 -0.39 16.74 31.67
C LEU A 528 0.90 17.41 32.18
N GLU A 529 1.07 18.66 31.81
CA GLU A 529 2.24 19.50 32.14
C GLU A 529 2.28 19.95 33.60
N ALA A 530 1.12 19.96 34.27
CA ALA A 530 0.99 20.36 35.66
C ALA A 530 0.93 19.18 36.63
N MET A 531 1.08 17.95 36.15
CA MET A 531 1.17 16.77 37.00
C MET A 531 2.56 16.67 37.63
N ASP A 532 2.63 16.18 38.87
CA ASP A 532 3.90 15.81 39.50
C ASP A 532 4.40 14.47 38.91
N ASN A 533 4.95 14.57 37.69
CA ASN A 533 5.38 13.41 36.94
C ASN A 533 6.56 12.70 37.60
N ASP A 534 7.44 13.45 38.29
CA ASP A 534 8.59 12.87 38.97
C ASP A 534 8.17 11.99 40.17
N ALA A 535 7.23 12.45 40.96
CA ALA A 535 6.67 11.68 42.08
C ALA A 535 5.91 10.43 41.56
N ILE A 536 5.14 10.55 40.47
CA ILE A 536 4.44 9.42 39.85
C ILE A 536 5.42 8.36 39.35
N LEU A 537 6.45 8.78 38.61
CA LEU A 537 7.48 7.89 38.07
C LEU A 537 8.30 7.24 39.21
N ALA A 538 8.62 7.98 40.26
CA ALA A 538 9.31 7.44 41.43
C ALA A 538 8.47 6.36 42.12
N ALA A 539 7.16 6.59 42.33
CA ALA A 539 6.26 5.60 42.89
C ALA A 539 6.16 4.32 42.05
N ILE A 540 6.07 4.45 40.71
CA ILE A 540 6.02 3.29 39.80
C ILE A 540 7.35 2.53 39.85
N ARG A 541 8.50 3.21 39.84
CA ARG A 541 9.82 2.56 39.95
C ARG A 541 9.97 1.81 41.29
N ALA A 542 9.60 2.45 42.39
CA ALA A 542 9.68 1.85 43.72
C ALA A 542 8.77 0.62 43.88
N SER A 543 7.67 0.55 43.13
CA SER A 543 6.72 -0.55 43.21
C SER A 543 7.21 -1.86 42.58
N GLY A 544 8.17 -1.80 41.64
CA GLY A 544 8.60 -2.95 40.87
C GLY A 544 7.50 -3.60 40.02
N ALA A 545 6.45 -2.86 39.67
CA ALA A 545 5.35 -3.38 38.87
C ALA A 545 5.77 -3.68 37.43
N ASP A 546 5.23 -4.75 36.87
CA ASP A 546 5.48 -5.15 35.48
C ASP A 546 4.31 -4.76 34.55
N LEU A 547 3.10 -4.67 35.10
CA LEU A 547 1.89 -4.19 34.42
C LEU A 547 1.43 -2.85 34.99
N LEU A 548 1.29 -1.83 34.15
CA LEU A 548 0.76 -0.50 34.49
C LEU A 548 -0.60 -0.29 33.84
N LEU A 549 -1.63 -0.06 34.63
CA LEU A 549 -2.96 0.33 34.16
C LEU A 549 -3.16 1.82 34.39
N VAL A 550 -3.43 2.58 33.29
CA VAL A 550 -3.50 4.06 33.34
C VAL A 550 -4.91 4.54 33.04
N ALA A 551 -5.58 5.17 34.00
CA ALA A 551 -6.93 5.70 33.93
C ALA A 551 -6.96 7.24 34.08
N LEU A 552 -6.17 7.97 33.25
CA LEU A 552 -6.12 9.44 33.22
C LEU A 552 -7.09 10.04 32.19
N GLY A 553 -7.81 9.19 31.46
CA GLY A 553 -8.67 9.55 30.34
C GLY A 553 -7.90 9.84 29.04
N HIS A 554 -8.55 9.59 27.90
CA HIS A 554 -8.00 9.87 26.59
C HIS A 554 -8.13 11.37 26.25
N PRO A 555 -7.13 12.01 25.60
CA PRO A 555 -5.84 11.46 25.12
C PRO A 555 -4.72 11.47 26.16
N LYS A 556 -4.98 12.00 27.35
CA LYS A 556 -3.97 12.27 28.37
C LYS A 556 -3.20 11.02 28.78
N GLN A 557 -3.90 9.89 29.01
CA GLN A 557 -3.26 8.61 29.39
C GLN A 557 -2.27 8.10 28.35
N ASP A 558 -2.63 8.17 27.07
CA ASP A 558 -1.82 7.64 25.98
C ASP A 558 -0.61 8.53 25.72
N LEU A 559 -0.79 9.85 25.77
CA LEU A 559 0.29 10.84 25.69
C LEU A 559 1.25 10.72 26.87
N TRP A 560 0.71 10.53 28.10
CA TRP A 560 1.53 10.36 29.29
C TRP A 560 2.45 9.13 29.20
N ILE A 561 1.89 7.97 28.82
CA ILE A 561 2.67 6.74 28.64
C ILE A 561 3.76 6.94 27.59
N ALA A 562 3.41 7.54 26.45
CA ALA A 562 4.36 7.76 25.36
C ALA A 562 5.50 8.72 25.74
N ARG A 563 5.18 9.84 26.42
CA ARG A 563 6.18 10.82 26.87
C ARG A 563 7.17 10.26 27.88
N HIS A 564 6.72 9.29 28.69
CA HIS A 564 7.55 8.70 29.74
C HIS A 564 8.04 7.28 29.40
N ALA A 565 7.88 6.83 28.16
CA ALA A 565 8.19 5.46 27.73
C ALA A 565 9.62 5.02 28.07
N GLY A 566 10.62 5.91 27.94
CA GLY A 566 12.02 5.63 28.29
C GLY A 566 12.33 5.61 29.80
N GLN A 567 11.37 6.00 30.63
CA GLN A 567 11.53 6.09 32.09
C GLN A 567 10.68 5.10 32.88
N LEU A 568 9.71 4.43 32.20
CA LEU A 568 8.80 3.46 32.79
C LEU A 568 9.45 2.08 32.84
N PRO A 569 9.71 1.50 34.03
CA PRO A 569 10.32 0.19 34.19
C PRO A 569 9.30 -0.95 34.11
N VAL A 570 8.25 -0.80 33.32
CA VAL A 570 7.17 -1.79 33.18
C VAL A 570 7.20 -2.43 31.79
N SER A 571 6.85 -3.71 31.69
CA SER A 571 6.80 -4.38 30.40
C SER A 571 5.52 -4.09 29.63
N VAL A 572 4.41 -3.85 30.30
CA VAL A 572 3.11 -3.56 29.67
C VAL A 572 2.46 -2.34 30.31
N ALA A 573 2.05 -1.36 29.49
CA ALA A 573 1.24 -0.23 29.95
C ALA A 573 -0.04 -0.11 29.10
N VAL A 574 -1.20 -0.07 29.74
CA VAL A 574 -2.51 -0.04 29.11
C VAL A 574 -3.29 1.20 29.51
N GLY A 575 -3.73 2.00 28.52
CA GLY A 575 -4.70 3.05 28.74
C GLY A 575 -6.10 2.46 28.90
N VAL A 576 -6.66 2.51 30.13
CA VAL A 576 -7.88 1.77 30.48
C VAL A 576 -9.12 2.68 30.65
N GLY A 577 -8.95 3.99 30.63
CA GLY A 577 -10.05 4.97 30.71
C GLY A 577 -10.93 4.75 31.96
N CYS A 578 -12.23 4.49 31.76
CA CYS A 578 -13.20 4.33 32.82
C CYS A 578 -13.29 2.90 33.42
N ALA A 579 -12.32 2.02 33.12
CA ALA A 579 -12.39 0.63 33.59
C ALA A 579 -12.37 0.54 35.13
N PHE A 580 -11.69 1.45 35.83
CA PHE A 580 -11.68 1.49 37.29
C PHE A 580 -13.06 1.83 37.88
N ASP A 581 -13.80 2.78 37.28
CA ASP A 581 -15.16 3.11 37.70
C ASP A 581 -16.14 1.95 37.49
N LEU A 582 -15.98 1.21 36.39
CA LEU A 582 -16.77 0.01 36.11
C LEU A 582 -16.47 -1.11 37.11
N LEU A 583 -15.19 -1.36 37.41
CA LEU A 583 -14.76 -2.36 38.38
C LEU A 583 -15.20 -2.00 39.81
N ALA A 584 -15.12 -0.71 40.15
CA ALA A 584 -15.57 -0.19 41.43
C ALA A 584 -17.10 -0.14 41.57
N GLY A 585 -17.87 -0.50 40.54
CA GLY A 585 -19.32 -0.47 40.56
C GLY A 585 -19.95 0.92 40.55
N ARG A 586 -19.16 1.98 40.28
CA ARG A 586 -19.63 3.39 40.24
C ARG A 586 -20.43 3.71 38.99
N VAL A 587 -20.07 3.06 37.88
CA VAL A 587 -20.78 3.12 36.61
C VAL A 587 -21.38 1.76 36.30
N ARG A 588 -22.67 1.73 35.94
CA ARG A 588 -23.32 0.50 35.53
C ARG A 588 -22.99 0.17 34.09
N ARG A 589 -22.67 -1.08 33.84
CA ARG A 589 -22.44 -1.57 32.47
C ARG A 589 -23.77 -1.83 31.77
N ALA A 590 -23.80 -1.65 30.45
CA ALA A 590 -24.97 -1.98 29.64
C ALA A 590 -25.32 -3.48 29.75
N PRO A 591 -26.59 -3.86 29.63
CA PRO A 591 -26.98 -5.28 29.53
C PRO A 591 -26.22 -5.99 28.39
N THR A 592 -25.96 -7.29 28.55
CA THR A 592 -25.15 -8.08 27.61
C THR A 592 -25.66 -8.04 26.17
N TRP A 593 -26.99 -8.01 25.98
CA TRP A 593 -27.59 -7.88 24.65
C TRP A 593 -27.29 -6.52 23.97
N MET A 594 -27.21 -5.43 24.74
CA MET A 594 -26.79 -4.12 24.20
C MET A 594 -25.30 -4.10 23.88
N GLN A 595 -24.48 -4.77 24.70
CA GLN A 595 -23.04 -4.88 24.44
C GLN A 595 -22.78 -5.64 23.14
N GLY A 596 -23.47 -6.79 22.93
CA GLY A 596 -23.34 -7.63 21.74
C GLY A 596 -23.82 -6.94 20.45
N ASN A 597 -24.81 -6.04 20.54
CA ASN A 597 -25.32 -5.28 19.41
C ASN A 597 -24.64 -3.90 19.23
N GLY A 598 -23.59 -3.60 19.97
CA GLY A 598 -22.86 -2.32 19.84
C GLY A 598 -23.60 -1.10 20.34
N LEU A 599 -24.63 -1.27 21.20
CA LEU A 599 -25.48 -0.19 21.75
C LEU A 599 -25.00 0.29 23.14
N GLU A 600 -23.84 -0.13 23.62
CA GLU A 600 -23.31 0.26 24.92
C GLU A 600 -23.14 1.78 25.06
N TRP A 601 -22.76 2.47 23.99
CA TRP A 601 -22.64 3.93 23.95
C TRP A 601 -23.98 4.64 24.21
N LEU A 602 -25.10 4.09 23.70
CA LEU A 602 -26.42 4.64 23.90
C LEU A 602 -26.85 4.51 25.38
N PHE A 603 -26.61 3.36 25.97
CA PHE A 603 -26.86 3.12 27.40
C PHE A 603 -26.08 4.10 28.28
N ARG A 604 -24.81 4.36 27.95
CA ARG A 604 -23.97 5.33 28.66
C ARG A 604 -24.46 6.77 28.47
N LEU A 605 -24.96 7.11 27.27
CA LEU A 605 -25.55 8.43 27.02
C LEU A 605 -26.73 8.70 27.95
N PHE A 606 -27.58 7.69 28.17
CA PHE A 606 -28.73 7.83 29.08
C PHE A 606 -28.32 7.96 30.57
N GLN A 607 -27.18 7.40 30.97
CA GLN A 607 -26.66 7.55 32.33
C GLN A 607 -26.04 8.95 32.58
N GLU A 608 -25.33 9.50 31.58
CA GLU A 608 -24.56 10.74 31.73
C GLU A 608 -24.79 11.69 30.55
N PRO A 609 -26.04 12.16 30.30
CA PRO A 609 -26.36 12.92 29.08
C PRO A 609 -25.60 14.27 29.02
N GLY A 610 -25.48 14.97 30.14
CA GLY A 610 -24.80 16.27 30.20
C GLY A 610 -23.30 16.22 29.85
N ARG A 611 -22.63 15.10 30.16
CA ARG A 611 -21.21 14.90 29.90
C ARG A 611 -20.94 14.32 28.50
N LEU A 612 -21.82 13.45 28.03
CA LEU A 612 -21.56 12.61 26.83
C LEU A 612 -22.24 13.14 25.56
N ALA A 613 -23.29 13.97 25.65
CA ALA A 613 -24.04 14.40 24.46
C ALA A 613 -23.18 15.19 23.46
N SER A 614 -22.44 16.18 23.92
CA SER A 614 -21.58 16.99 23.04
C SER A 614 -20.43 16.19 22.45
N ARG A 615 -19.86 15.27 23.24
CA ARG A 615 -18.82 14.36 22.80
C ARG A 615 -19.33 13.42 21.71
N TYR A 616 -20.48 12.76 21.92
CA TYR A 616 -21.06 11.85 20.95
C TYR A 616 -21.55 12.55 19.68
N ALA A 617 -22.00 13.80 19.77
CA ALA A 617 -22.28 14.60 18.57
C ALA A 617 -21.01 14.82 17.72
N THR A 618 -19.88 15.09 18.36
CA THR A 618 -18.57 15.20 17.69
C THR A 618 -18.13 13.86 17.14
N ASP A 619 -18.25 12.78 17.91
CA ASP A 619 -17.93 11.42 17.48
C ASP A 619 -18.77 10.99 16.28
N LEU A 620 -20.08 11.31 16.26
CA LEU A 620 -20.98 11.01 15.15
C LEU A 620 -20.58 11.78 13.89
N ARG A 621 -20.24 13.07 14.02
CA ARG A 621 -19.74 13.85 12.88
C ARG A 621 -18.50 13.22 12.26
N TRP A 622 -17.54 12.81 13.08
CA TRP A 622 -16.32 12.17 12.62
C TRP A 622 -16.56 10.74 12.14
N LEU A 623 -17.49 10.00 12.75
CA LEU A 623 -17.93 8.70 12.26
C LEU A 623 -18.45 8.79 10.81
N ILE A 624 -19.35 9.76 10.55
CA ILE A 624 -19.88 10.03 9.21
C ILE A 624 -18.75 10.43 8.25
N THR A 625 -17.85 11.32 8.68
CA THR A 625 -16.72 11.79 7.86
C THR A 625 -15.75 10.65 7.52
N ILE A 626 -15.40 9.83 8.51
CA ILE A 626 -14.49 8.69 8.35
C ILE A 626 -15.19 7.56 7.58
N ALA A 627 -16.49 7.34 7.80
CA ALA A 627 -17.29 6.37 7.05
C ALA A 627 -17.49 6.83 5.60
N ALA A 628 -17.81 8.10 5.36
CA ALA A 628 -17.89 8.68 4.02
C ALA A 628 -16.53 8.63 3.30
N GLY A 629 -15.44 8.97 4.00
CA GLY A 629 -14.08 8.75 3.52
C GLY A 629 -13.79 7.26 3.33
N GLY A 630 -14.24 6.41 4.21
CA GLY A 630 -14.14 4.96 4.14
C GLY A 630 -15.09 4.35 3.10
N LEU A 631 -16.34 4.84 2.94
CA LEU A 631 -17.23 4.49 1.83
C LEU A 631 -16.66 5.02 0.50
N TYR A 632 -16.13 6.21 0.51
CA TYR A 632 -15.38 6.79 -0.61
C TYR A 632 -14.13 5.96 -0.89
N GLU A 633 -13.38 5.55 0.13
CA GLU A 633 -12.29 4.59 0.01
C GLU A 633 -12.80 3.18 -0.29
N ARG A 634 -13.98 2.77 0.15
CA ARG A 634 -14.57 1.44 -0.09
C ARG A 634 -15.29 1.36 -1.43
N VAL A 635 -16.14 2.28 -1.79
CA VAL A 635 -16.74 2.36 -3.12
C VAL A 635 -15.67 2.57 -4.17
N LEU A 636 -14.58 3.20 -3.78
CA LEU A 636 -13.45 3.51 -4.63
C LEU A 636 -12.23 2.62 -4.37
N LEU A 637 -12.20 1.84 -3.29
CA LEU A 637 -10.99 1.14 -2.81
C LEU A 637 -11.25 -0.26 -2.19
N GLN A 638 -12.39 -0.96 -2.39
CA GLN A 638 -12.70 -2.20 -1.64
C GLN A 638 -11.99 -3.49 -2.05
N PRO A 639 -11.72 -4.36 -1.01
CA PRO A 639 -11.87 -5.82 -1.12
C PRO A 639 -13.33 -6.21 -0.94
N SER A 640 -13.85 -7.17 -1.69
CA SER A 640 -15.14 -7.80 -1.47
C SER A 640 -14.97 -9.07 -0.63
N GLU A 641 -15.91 -9.35 0.25
CA GLU A 641 -16.00 -10.61 0.99
C GLU A 641 -16.11 -11.82 0.04
N PRO A 642 -15.53 -12.99 0.43
CA PRO A 642 -15.82 -14.23 -0.26
C PRO A 642 -17.28 -14.63 0.02
N ALA A 643 -17.98 -15.06 -1.01
CA ALA A 643 -19.24 -15.81 -0.90
C ALA A 643 -18.90 -17.25 -0.52
#